data_9163d403f8e52fcc174a2e4789a7df29
#
_entry.id   9163d403f8e52fcc174a2e4789a7df29
#
_cell.length_a   1.000
_cell.length_b   1.000
_cell.length_c   1.000
_cell.angle_alpha   90.00
_cell.angle_beta   90.00
_cell.angle_gamma   90.00
#
_symmetry.space_group_name_H-M   'P 1'
#
loop_
_entity.id
_entity.type
_entity.pdbx_description
1 polymer ?
#
loop_
_entity_poly.entity_id
_entity_poly.type
_entity_poly.pdbx_seq_one_letter_code
_entity_poly.pdbx_strand_id
1 'polypeptide(L)'
;MRRHLTIPFVLALLILPVVSHAQVPTPESFLGHRVGEDRKLATWPRVVEYLRLVDAASDRVSIESAGKSTQGNDMPVVVLTSEANQANLERYREIARRLANPEGLSAEQAQALAAEGKTIALVTCTIHSTEVGATQMAMEFVHDVATTRDPRMLAWLDDVILLLMPSINPDGQVMVVDWYNKNLGTPFEGGAMPWLYHQYVGHDNNRDFYMLTQKESQAVNNVLYHRWFPQIFLDEHQMGATGPRMFVPPQADPLAPEVHSLIFRTADLLGTVMSMRLEEGSKLGVGSNMIFDSYWPGGTRNTAWWKNVTGLLTEVASANIGSPLFIEAGELRGGVKGLPEYDRRSNFPSPWPGGWWRLRDIIEYELIATRAFLEAGAEYRQSILFNVYRMASEATARGASEPPYAWMIPAGQRDPVAAALLVDLLVRHGVRVQRAGSQVTLGRQVWPEGTYVIPAAQPYRAFLLTMLRPQRYPEVIPFAGGPILAPYDVTSWSLPIAMGVEVAEAEVPISGISASLSAITEPAWPGGDVAPSAGGHVISHAADSAFTALNRLMAGGKRVFWLESPADEEGMAGDFYLPSGSVTPEELSRLSRELRVPVRPLAQAPTGPAYRVKPVRVGLYKPWIASMDEGWTRFLLERYGFPFENLSNEQMKTAAYRGKMDVILLPAVGKDILERGEPGSPEARRFWDPLPPPYAGGIGDGGEKLKKWVEEGGTLVALDESSEYVIDLLGLPVTNVLAKVSPDEFNSPGSMLRIRLDPAHPLSHGLRTEEAAYFADSPAFQTTPPDARFERRVVASYPEDSKDILVSGYLKGGERLEKRAAVVDFKVGKGRVILIGFRAQHRAQPHRTFKLLWNALYLAGLEKAEL
;
A
#
# COMPACT_ATOMS: atom_id res chain seq x y z
N MET A 1 1.23 -28.61 -96.88
CA MET A 1 1.46 -27.36 -96.16
C MET A 1 0.87 -27.46 -94.71
N ARG A 2 1.73 -27.74 -93.72
CA ARG A 2 1.34 -27.81 -92.28
C ARG A 2 1.91 -26.59 -91.66
N ARG A 3 1.03 -25.72 -91.07
CA ARG A 3 1.38 -24.57 -90.34
C ARG A 3 1.59 -24.98 -88.88
N HIS A 4 2.78 -24.74 -88.32
CA HIS A 4 3.11 -24.91 -86.91
C HIS A 4 2.66 -23.63 -86.13
N LEU A 5 1.71 -23.76 -85.12
CA LEU A 5 1.37 -22.72 -84.23
C LEU A 5 2.29 -22.84 -83.00
N THR A 6 3.18 -21.86 -82.80
CA THR A 6 3.99 -21.70 -81.58
C THR A 6 3.21 -20.83 -80.61
N ILE A 7 2.86 -21.40 -79.40
CA ILE A 7 2.30 -20.71 -78.30
C ILE A 7 3.44 -20.23 -77.36
N PRO A 8 3.57 -18.94 -77.10
CA PRO A 8 4.55 -18.44 -76.08
C PRO A 8 4.05 -18.71 -74.68
N PHE A 9 4.83 -19.45 -73.89
CA PHE A 9 4.64 -19.68 -72.48
C PHE A 9 5.10 -18.42 -71.69
N VAL A 10 4.16 -17.58 -71.24
CA VAL A 10 4.46 -16.44 -70.32
C VAL A 10 4.60 -16.98 -68.90
N LEU A 11 5.84 -17.06 -68.42
CA LEU A 11 6.15 -17.38 -67.03
C LEU A 11 5.83 -16.16 -66.19
N ALA A 12 4.67 -16.15 -65.51
CA ALA A 12 4.32 -15.13 -64.51
C ALA A 12 5.16 -15.38 -63.22
N LEU A 13 6.20 -14.60 -63.01
CA LEU A 13 6.94 -14.57 -61.75
C LEU A 13 6.01 -13.93 -60.68
N LEU A 14 5.44 -14.73 -59.79
CA LEU A 14 4.80 -14.26 -58.58
C LEU A 14 5.88 -13.70 -57.65
N ILE A 15 6.07 -12.39 -57.68
CA ILE A 15 6.84 -11.66 -56.65
C ILE A 15 5.94 -11.60 -55.42
N LEU A 16 6.11 -12.56 -54.49
CA LEU A 16 5.61 -12.43 -53.13
C LEU A 16 6.37 -11.26 -52.46
N PRO A 17 5.67 -10.31 -51.88
CA PRO A 17 6.35 -9.27 -51.12
C PRO A 17 7.09 -9.94 -49.99
N VAL A 18 8.40 -9.89 -49.98
CA VAL A 18 9.22 -10.17 -48.79
C VAL A 18 8.93 -9.04 -47.84
N VAL A 19 8.08 -9.29 -46.86
CA VAL A 19 7.91 -8.40 -45.72
C VAL A 19 9.27 -8.39 -45.03
N SER A 20 10.08 -7.41 -45.34
CA SER A 20 11.30 -7.13 -44.58
C SER A 20 10.88 -6.66 -43.22
N HIS A 21 10.86 -7.52 -42.21
CA HIS A 21 10.77 -7.09 -40.85
C HIS A 21 11.94 -6.16 -40.58
N ALA A 22 11.65 -4.94 -40.07
CA ALA A 22 12.68 -4.02 -39.65
C ALA A 22 13.52 -4.73 -38.58
N GLN A 23 14.83 -4.66 -38.70
CA GLN A 23 15.73 -5.29 -37.72
C GLN A 23 15.49 -4.59 -36.35
N VAL A 24 15.15 -5.36 -35.31
CA VAL A 24 15.00 -4.84 -33.95
C VAL A 24 16.33 -4.20 -33.53
N PRO A 25 16.37 -2.91 -33.23
CA PRO A 25 17.60 -2.25 -32.77
C PRO A 25 18.02 -2.77 -31.41
N THR A 26 19.32 -2.94 -31.16
CA THR A 26 19.80 -3.26 -29.82
C THR A 26 19.55 -2.09 -28.88
N PRO A 27 19.33 -2.33 -27.56
CA PRO A 27 19.20 -1.24 -26.58
C PRO A 27 20.38 -0.27 -26.63
N GLU A 28 21.62 -0.80 -26.80
CA GLU A 28 22.83 0.02 -26.91
C GLU A 28 22.81 0.94 -28.14
N SER A 29 22.42 0.43 -29.31
CA SER A 29 22.31 1.26 -30.53
C SER A 29 21.23 2.34 -30.41
N PHE A 30 20.15 2.05 -29.68
CA PHE A 30 19.04 2.99 -29.44
C PHE A 30 19.40 4.06 -28.40
N LEU A 31 20.05 3.68 -27.31
CA LEU A 31 20.40 4.60 -26.22
C LEU A 31 21.69 5.40 -26.51
N GLY A 32 22.60 4.88 -27.34
CA GLY A 32 23.93 5.43 -27.56
C GLY A 32 24.94 5.08 -26.46
N HIS A 33 24.59 4.16 -25.56
CA HIS A 33 25.45 3.61 -24.52
C HIS A 33 24.98 2.21 -24.14
N ARG A 34 25.87 1.39 -23.57
CA ARG A 34 25.49 0.07 -23.04
C ARG A 34 24.54 0.21 -21.86
N VAL A 35 23.51 -0.67 -21.80
CA VAL A 35 22.64 -0.75 -20.62
C VAL A 35 23.48 -1.13 -19.39
N GLY A 36 23.34 -0.36 -18.32
CA GLY A 36 24.15 -0.53 -17.12
C GLY A 36 25.58 0.03 -17.19
N GLU A 37 25.91 0.83 -18.23
CA GLU A 37 27.15 1.61 -18.27
C GLU A 37 27.20 2.57 -17.10
N ASP A 38 28.37 2.68 -16.46
CA ASP A 38 28.56 3.54 -15.27
C ASP A 38 28.06 4.97 -15.51
N ARG A 39 27.23 5.47 -14.62
CA ARG A 39 26.64 6.82 -14.65
C ARG A 39 25.72 7.09 -15.85
N LYS A 40 25.17 6.04 -16.47
CA LYS A 40 24.20 6.14 -17.56
C LYS A 40 22.91 5.42 -17.18
N LEU A 41 21.79 6.15 -17.29
CA LEU A 41 20.45 5.61 -17.06
C LEU A 41 19.54 5.94 -18.23
N ALA A 42 18.79 4.97 -18.72
CA ALA A 42 17.68 5.22 -19.61
C ALA A 42 16.55 5.94 -18.85
N THR A 43 16.05 7.03 -19.40
CA THR A 43 14.89 7.73 -18.84
C THR A 43 13.60 6.96 -19.17
N TRP A 44 12.56 7.11 -18.33
CA TRP A 44 11.30 6.42 -18.55
C TRP A 44 10.69 6.63 -19.95
N PRO A 45 10.64 7.86 -20.52
CA PRO A 45 10.16 8.02 -21.89
C PRO A 45 10.98 7.22 -22.92
N ARG A 46 12.31 7.09 -22.76
CA ARG A 46 13.16 6.31 -23.64
C ARG A 46 12.93 4.81 -23.52
N VAL A 47 12.67 4.33 -22.29
CA VAL A 47 12.29 2.93 -22.07
C VAL A 47 11.00 2.62 -22.83
N VAL A 48 9.95 3.42 -22.63
CA VAL A 48 8.65 3.21 -23.31
C VAL A 48 8.77 3.33 -24.83
N GLU A 49 9.54 4.27 -25.33
CA GLU A 49 9.80 4.43 -26.76
C GLU A 49 10.48 3.18 -27.35
N TYR A 50 11.51 2.67 -26.67
CA TYR A 50 12.20 1.45 -27.08
C TYR A 50 11.29 0.23 -27.14
N LEU A 51 10.49 0.02 -26.10
CA LEU A 51 9.55 -1.09 -26.05
C LEU A 51 8.55 -1.04 -27.21
N ARG A 52 8.05 0.14 -27.56
CA ARG A 52 7.16 0.32 -28.73
C ARG A 52 7.87 0.03 -30.06
N LEU A 53 9.16 0.34 -30.18
CA LEU A 53 9.94 -0.03 -31.36
C LEU A 53 10.09 -1.55 -31.50
N VAL A 54 10.29 -2.25 -30.39
CA VAL A 54 10.40 -3.71 -30.40
C VAL A 54 9.05 -4.36 -30.70
N ASP A 55 7.95 -3.88 -30.11
CA ASP A 55 6.57 -4.31 -30.39
C ASP A 55 6.26 -4.21 -31.90
N ALA A 56 6.60 -3.08 -32.51
CA ALA A 56 6.37 -2.87 -33.95
C ALA A 56 7.26 -3.75 -34.87
N ALA A 57 8.34 -4.34 -34.36
CA ALA A 57 9.35 -5.06 -35.13
C ALA A 57 9.38 -6.58 -34.88
N SER A 58 8.60 -7.11 -33.93
CA SER A 58 8.65 -8.53 -33.56
C SER A 58 7.26 -9.09 -33.23
N ASP A 59 6.87 -10.17 -33.90
CA ASP A 59 5.61 -10.87 -33.65
C ASP A 59 5.59 -11.67 -32.32
N ARG A 60 6.68 -11.64 -31.55
CA ARG A 60 6.79 -12.26 -30.21
C ARG A 60 6.51 -11.31 -29.07
N VAL A 61 6.34 -10.03 -29.38
CA VAL A 61 6.19 -8.95 -28.41
C VAL A 61 4.93 -8.19 -28.74
N SER A 62 4.09 -7.95 -27.73
CA SER A 62 2.99 -7.00 -27.86
C SER A 62 2.86 -6.18 -26.58
N ILE A 63 2.29 -4.98 -26.68
CA ILE A 63 2.14 -4.08 -25.53
C ILE A 63 0.68 -3.79 -25.25
N GLU A 64 0.27 -4.02 -24.03
CA GLU A 64 -1.02 -3.60 -23.49
C GLU A 64 -0.82 -2.47 -22.46
N SER A 65 -1.87 -1.75 -22.13
CA SER A 65 -1.85 -0.76 -21.04
C SER A 65 -2.46 -1.32 -19.76
N ALA A 66 -1.77 -1.20 -18.64
CA ALA A 66 -2.35 -1.39 -17.32
C ALA A 66 -3.12 -0.13 -16.84
N GLY A 67 -2.89 1.02 -17.48
CA GLY A 67 -3.47 2.31 -17.13
C GLY A 67 -2.43 3.41 -17.06
N LYS A 68 -2.75 4.42 -16.26
CA LYS A 68 -1.88 5.58 -15.99
C LYS A 68 -1.51 5.64 -14.52
N SER A 69 -0.28 6.02 -14.23
CA SER A 69 0.20 6.32 -12.87
C SER A 69 -0.51 7.54 -12.27
N THR A 70 -0.20 7.83 -11.05
CA THR A 70 -0.74 8.98 -10.30
C THR A 70 -0.47 10.31 -11.02
N GLN A 71 0.73 10.52 -11.59
CA GLN A 71 1.10 11.71 -12.37
C GLN A 71 0.81 11.58 -13.87
N GLY A 72 0.21 10.48 -14.31
CA GLY A 72 -0.26 10.31 -15.69
C GLY A 72 0.71 9.63 -16.65
N ASN A 73 1.83 9.08 -16.16
CA ASN A 73 2.74 8.28 -16.99
C ASN A 73 2.10 6.95 -17.42
N ASP A 74 2.52 6.43 -18.58
CA ASP A 74 2.08 5.13 -19.07
C ASP A 74 2.59 4.00 -18.18
N MET A 75 1.73 2.99 -17.96
CA MET A 75 2.07 1.73 -17.30
C MET A 75 1.90 0.58 -18.31
N PRO A 76 2.91 0.27 -19.14
CA PRO A 76 2.83 -0.79 -20.12
C PRO A 76 2.92 -2.17 -19.47
N VAL A 77 2.20 -3.12 -20.07
CA VAL A 77 2.35 -4.56 -19.87
C VAL A 77 2.90 -5.12 -21.18
N VAL A 78 4.14 -5.52 -21.19
CA VAL A 78 4.79 -6.13 -22.36
C VAL A 78 4.51 -7.62 -22.32
N VAL A 79 3.82 -8.14 -23.33
CA VAL A 79 3.48 -9.56 -23.46
C VAL A 79 4.53 -10.24 -24.33
N LEU A 80 5.26 -11.17 -23.77
CA LEU A 80 6.40 -11.87 -24.38
C LEU A 80 6.09 -13.36 -24.48
N THR A 81 6.02 -13.90 -25.71
CA THR A 81 5.72 -15.32 -25.96
C THR A 81 6.03 -15.67 -27.42
N SER A 82 5.80 -16.93 -27.83
CA SER A 82 5.94 -17.29 -29.23
C SER A 82 4.88 -16.64 -30.13
N GLU A 83 5.17 -16.50 -31.42
CA GLU A 83 4.28 -15.96 -32.44
C GLU A 83 2.92 -16.72 -32.49
N ALA A 84 2.96 -18.02 -32.31
CA ALA A 84 1.78 -18.88 -32.25
C ALA A 84 0.90 -18.57 -31.01
N ASN A 85 1.51 -18.29 -29.88
CA ASN A 85 0.80 -17.93 -28.67
C ASN A 85 0.22 -16.51 -28.75
N GLN A 86 0.94 -15.54 -29.35
CA GLN A 86 0.43 -14.19 -29.59
C GLN A 86 -0.90 -14.19 -30.35
N ALA A 87 -1.05 -15.07 -31.30
CA ALA A 87 -2.29 -15.22 -32.07
C ALA A 87 -3.45 -15.83 -31.24
N ASN A 88 -3.19 -16.39 -30.06
CA ASN A 88 -4.15 -17.15 -29.26
C ASN A 88 -4.25 -16.67 -27.80
N LEU A 89 -3.85 -15.44 -27.47
CA LEU A 89 -3.78 -14.93 -26.10
C LEU A 89 -5.12 -15.06 -25.36
N GLU A 90 -6.24 -14.73 -26.02
CA GLU A 90 -7.58 -14.80 -25.38
C GLU A 90 -7.93 -16.23 -24.97
N ARG A 91 -7.52 -17.22 -25.75
CA ARG A 91 -7.73 -18.65 -25.41
C ARG A 91 -6.98 -19.00 -24.11
N TYR A 92 -5.74 -18.56 -23.99
CA TYR A 92 -4.93 -18.87 -22.81
C TYR A 92 -5.35 -18.09 -21.56
N ARG A 93 -5.82 -16.85 -21.73
CA ARG A 93 -6.45 -16.06 -20.66
C ARG A 93 -7.70 -16.77 -20.11
N GLU A 94 -8.55 -17.27 -21.00
CA GLU A 94 -9.75 -17.98 -20.59
C GLU A 94 -9.43 -19.30 -19.88
N ILE A 95 -8.41 -20.05 -20.32
CA ILE A 95 -7.93 -21.24 -19.60
C ILE A 95 -7.45 -20.85 -18.19
N ALA A 96 -6.61 -19.84 -18.07
CA ALA A 96 -6.11 -19.37 -16.77
C ALA A 96 -7.23 -18.91 -15.84
N ARG A 97 -8.20 -18.14 -16.36
CA ARG A 97 -9.39 -17.70 -15.62
C ARG A 97 -10.22 -18.88 -15.11
N ARG A 98 -10.44 -19.90 -15.94
CA ARG A 98 -11.19 -21.11 -15.57
C ARG A 98 -10.50 -21.92 -14.50
N LEU A 99 -9.17 -22.06 -14.58
CA LEU A 99 -8.38 -22.78 -13.57
C LEU A 99 -8.36 -22.01 -12.23
N ALA A 100 -8.26 -20.68 -12.27
CA ALA A 100 -8.32 -19.83 -11.07
C ALA A 100 -9.73 -19.75 -10.44
N ASN A 101 -10.79 -19.93 -11.24
CA ASN A 101 -12.19 -19.91 -10.82
C ASN A 101 -12.90 -21.19 -11.24
N PRO A 102 -12.66 -22.31 -10.56
CA PRO A 102 -12.99 -23.65 -11.03
C PRO A 102 -14.46 -24.07 -10.83
N GLU A 103 -15.38 -23.13 -10.69
CA GLU A 103 -16.80 -23.43 -10.50
C GLU A 103 -17.36 -24.29 -11.66
N GLY A 104 -17.92 -25.45 -11.34
CA GLY A 104 -18.43 -26.40 -12.32
C GLY A 104 -17.37 -27.13 -13.14
N LEU A 105 -16.08 -27.02 -12.79
CA LEU A 105 -14.96 -27.67 -13.49
C LEU A 105 -14.54 -28.97 -12.76
N SER A 106 -14.60 -30.12 -13.45
CA SER A 106 -14.07 -31.36 -12.88
C SER A 106 -12.56 -31.43 -12.94
N ALA A 107 -11.95 -32.32 -12.14
CA ALA A 107 -10.49 -32.50 -12.12
C ALA A 107 -9.96 -32.95 -13.49
N GLU A 108 -10.68 -33.83 -14.21
CA GLU A 108 -10.29 -34.30 -15.54
C GLU A 108 -10.34 -33.17 -16.58
N GLN A 109 -11.37 -32.31 -16.52
CA GLN A 109 -11.46 -31.14 -17.38
C GLN A 109 -10.34 -30.13 -17.05
N ALA A 110 -10.02 -29.95 -15.78
CA ALA A 110 -8.91 -29.08 -15.36
C ALA A 110 -7.55 -29.61 -15.82
N GLN A 111 -7.33 -30.93 -15.78
CA GLN A 111 -6.12 -31.57 -16.32
C GLN A 111 -6.01 -31.34 -17.85
N ALA A 112 -7.10 -31.47 -18.59
CA ALA A 112 -7.11 -31.18 -20.02
C ALA A 112 -6.80 -29.71 -20.31
N LEU A 113 -7.36 -28.78 -19.54
CA LEU A 113 -7.03 -27.35 -19.65
C LEU A 113 -5.58 -27.06 -19.30
N ALA A 114 -5.03 -27.70 -18.26
CA ALA A 114 -3.62 -27.55 -17.88
C ALA A 114 -2.67 -28.13 -18.94
N ALA A 115 -3.05 -29.19 -19.62
CA ALA A 115 -2.26 -29.76 -20.73
C ALA A 115 -2.23 -28.81 -21.97
N GLU A 116 -3.37 -28.17 -22.28
CA GLU A 116 -3.49 -27.22 -23.38
C GLU A 116 -2.92 -25.84 -23.04
N GLY A 117 -3.13 -25.36 -21.82
CA GLY A 117 -2.79 -24.02 -21.36
C GLY A 117 -1.30 -23.70 -21.40
N LYS A 118 -0.99 -22.41 -21.27
CA LYS A 118 0.38 -21.88 -21.11
C LYS A 118 0.54 -21.30 -19.73
N THR A 119 1.71 -21.42 -19.14
CA THR A 119 2.00 -20.70 -17.89
C THR A 119 1.96 -19.20 -18.18
N ILE A 120 1.07 -18.49 -17.51
CA ILE A 120 1.10 -17.02 -17.49
C ILE A 120 1.96 -16.61 -16.31
N ALA A 121 3.10 -15.99 -16.62
CA ALA A 121 4.10 -15.52 -15.65
C ALA A 121 4.12 -14.00 -15.66
N LEU A 122 4.03 -13.35 -14.50
CA LEU A 122 4.16 -11.90 -14.37
C LEU A 122 5.53 -11.55 -13.78
N VAL A 123 6.20 -10.56 -14.35
CA VAL A 123 7.38 -9.91 -13.77
C VAL A 123 7.08 -8.43 -13.59
N THR A 124 7.24 -7.92 -12.39
CA THR A 124 7.16 -6.49 -12.07
C THR A 124 8.52 -5.96 -11.68
N CYS A 125 8.83 -4.76 -12.16
CA CYS A 125 10.12 -4.10 -11.93
C CYS A 125 9.93 -2.77 -11.22
N THR A 126 10.91 -2.39 -10.43
CA THR A 126 11.13 -1.01 -9.95
C THR A 126 9.90 -0.37 -9.29
N ILE A 127 9.26 -1.07 -8.37
CA ILE A 127 8.24 -0.46 -7.51
C ILE A 127 8.90 0.61 -6.61
N HIS A 128 10.06 0.31 -6.07
CA HIS A 128 10.92 1.29 -5.39
C HIS A 128 11.86 1.91 -6.44
N SER A 129 11.64 3.16 -6.75
CA SER A 129 12.26 3.76 -7.94
C SER A 129 13.76 4.06 -7.82
N THR A 130 14.32 3.96 -6.62
CA THR A 130 15.78 3.97 -6.42
C THR A 130 16.45 2.65 -6.83
N GLU A 131 15.67 1.60 -7.04
CA GLU A 131 16.06 0.26 -7.46
C GLU A 131 16.01 0.17 -8.99
N VAL A 132 16.90 0.91 -9.67
CA VAL A 132 16.80 1.19 -11.12
C VAL A 132 17.14 0.01 -12.02
N GLY A 133 17.77 -1.06 -11.51
CA GLY A 133 18.32 -2.16 -12.29
C GLY A 133 17.30 -2.85 -13.18
N ALA A 134 16.19 -3.28 -12.60
CA ALA A 134 15.16 -4.06 -13.28
C ALA A 134 14.49 -3.31 -14.45
N THR A 135 14.26 -1.97 -14.33
CA THR A 135 13.79 -1.17 -15.48
C THR A 135 14.81 -1.15 -16.61
N GLN A 136 16.10 -1.07 -16.30
CA GLN A 136 17.15 -1.11 -17.32
C GLN A 136 17.28 -2.52 -17.91
N MET A 137 17.24 -3.57 -17.09
CA MET A 137 17.25 -4.98 -17.47
C MET A 137 16.12 -5.32 -18.46
N ALA A 138 14.93 -4.78 -18.23
CA ALA A 138 13.75 -5.02 -19.06
C ALA A 138 13.99 -4.72 -20.55
N MET A 139 14.79 -3.69 -20.87
CA MET A 139 15.10 -3.35 -22.27
C MET A 139 15.93 -4.47 -22.96
N GLU A 140 16.95 -5.02 -22.26
CA GLU A 140 17.75 -6.13 -22.81
C GLU A 140 16.93 -7.42 -22.90
N PHE A 141 16.16 -7.73 -21.85
CA PHE A 141 15.34 -8.95 -21.83
C PHE A 141 14.30 -8.98 -22.96
N VAL A 142 13.60 -7.85 -23.20
CA VAL A 142 12.64 -7.74 -24.30
C VAL A 142 13.31 -7.88 -25.67
N HIS A 143 14.50 -7.27 -25.84
CA HIS A 143 15.31 -7.45 -27.06
C HIS A 143 15.70 -8.92 -27.27
N ASP A 144 16.17 -9.60 -26.22
CA ASP A 144 16.56 -10.99 -26.28
C ASP A 144 15.40 -11.90 -26.70
N VAL A 145 14.21 -11.71 -26.15
CA VAL A 145 13.00 -12.45 -26.53
C VAL A 145 12.63 -12.19 -27.98
N ALA A 146 12.66 -10.92 -28.40
CA ALA A 146 12.30 -10.53 -29.76
C ALA A 146 13.21 -11.12 -30.83
N THR A 147 14.51 -11.29 -30.53
CA THR A 147 15.55 -11.62 -31.51
C THR A 147 16.15 -13.00 -31.34
N THR A 148 15.86 -13.71 -30.23
CA THR A 148 16.47 -15.00 -29.92
C THR A 148 16.32 -16.03 -31.06
N ARG A 149 17.37 -16.82 -31.23
CA ARG A 149 17.39 -18.03 -32.07
C ARG A 149 17.80 -19.26 -31.25
N ASP A 150 17.98 -19.13 -29.96
CA ASP A 150 18.28 -20.26 -29.07
C ASP A 150 17.05 -21.19 -29.01
N PRO A 151 17.18 -22.44 -29.44
CA PRO A 151 16.09 -23.41 -29.46
C PRO A 151 15.45 -23.64 -28.09
N ARG A 152 16.22 -23.52 -27.00
CA ARG A 152 15.70 -23.70 -25.63
C ARG A 152 14.79 -22.54 -25.27
N MET A 153 15.25 -21.31 -25.50
CA MET A 153 14.44 -20.13 -25.21
C MET A 153 13.16 -20.10 -26.07
N LEU A 154 13.25 -20.48 -27.32
CA LEU A 154 12.09 -20.63 -28.22
C LEU A 154 11.08 -21.66 -27.67
N ALA A 155 11.57 -22.82 -27.19
CA ALA A 155 10.71 -23.83 -26.57
C ALA A 155 10.05 -23.30 -25.27
N TRP A 156 10.77 -22.53 -24.47
CA TRP A 156 10.16 -21.90 -23.27
C TRP A 156 9.06 -20.89 -23.65
N LEU A 157 9.29 -20.09 -24.69
CA LEU A 157 8.29 -19.14 -25.20
C LEU A 157 7.04 -19.82 -25.78
N ASP A 158 7.17 -21.07 -26.26
CA ASP A 158 6.02 -21.87 -26.70
C ASP A 158 5.14 -22.31 -25.49
N ASP A 159 5.71 -22.43 -24.30
CA ASP A 159 5.03 -22.93 -23.11
C ASP A 159 4.68 -21.84 -22.07
N VAL A 160 5.20 -20.61 -22.23
CA VAL A 160 4.97 -19.49 -21.30
C VAL A 160 4.50 -18.25 -22.05
N ILE A 161 3.56 -17.55 -21.45
CA ILE A 161 3.21 -16.16 -21.76
C ILE A 161 3.75 -15.33 -20.61
N LEU A 162 4.85 -14.61 -20.84
CA LEU A 162 5.45 -13.74 -19.83
C LEU A 162 4.94 -12.32 -19.99
N LEU A 163 4.40 -11.79 -18.91
CA LEU A 163 3.97 -10.41 -18.77
C LEU A 163 5.08 -9.65 -18.05
N LEU A 164 5.63 -8.62 -18.66
CA LEU A 164 6.65 -7.78 -18.07
C LEU A 164 6.11 -6.37 -17.88
N MET A 165 6.10 -5.87 -16.63
CA MET A 165 5.85 -4.48 -16.31
C MET A 165 7.18 -3.80 -15.96
N PRO A 166 7.79 -3.03 -16.87
CA PRO A 166 9.15 -2.50 -16.70
C PRO A 166 9.32 -1.52 -15.56
N SER A 167 8.25 -0.90 -15.13
CA SER A 167 8.14 -0.17 -13.88
C SER A 167 6.67 -0.11 -13.44
N ILE A 168 6.41 -0.46 -12.20
CA ILE A 168 5.10 -0.25 -11.58
C ILE A 168 5.05 1.03 -10.73
N ASN A 169 6.12 1.85 -10.81
CA ASN A 169 6.19 3.21 -10.27
C ASN A 169 6.91 4.14 -11.28
N PRO A 170 6.33 4.38 -12.45
CA PRO A 170 6.99 5.20 -13.48
C PRO A 170 7.19 6.66 -13.05
N ASP A 171 6.35 7.20 -12.19
CA ASP A 171 6.50 8.56 -11.65
C ASP A 171 7.79 8.71 -10.84
N GLY A 172 8.02 7.75 -9.95
CA GLY A 172 9.26 7.70 -9.18
C GLY A 172 10.49 7.45 -10.04
N GLN A 173 10.37 6.64 -11.10
CA GLN A 173 11.45 6.42 -12.07
C GLN A 173 11.89 7.74 -12.72
N VAL A 174 10.94 8.58 -13.14
CA VAL A 174 11.25 9.92 -13.65
C VAL A 174 11.97 10.75 -12.59
N MET A 175 11.41 10.81 -11.37
CA MET A 175 11.96 11.62 -10.27
C MET A 175 13.40 11.21 -9.92
N VAL A 176 13.68 9.91 -9.80
CA VAL A 176 14.99 9.38 -9.42
C VAL A 176 16.02 9.63 -10.50
N VAL A 177 15.69 9.34 -11.77
CA VAL A 177 16.63 9.53 -12.88
C VAL A 177 16.95 11.01 -13.09
N ASP A 178 15.97 11.90 -12.97
CA ASP A 178 16.18 13.36 -13.08
C ASP A 178 17.04 13.89 -11.94
N TRP A 179 16.78 13.44 -10.69
CA TRP A 179 17.59 13.81 -9.52
C TRP A 179 19.04 13.30 -9.64
N TYR A 180 19.21 12.06 -10.05
CA TYR A 180 20.51 11.47 -10.29
C TYR A 180 21.32 12.25 -11.32
N ASN A 181 20.71 12.49 -12.51
CA ASN A 181 21.37 13.23 -13.59
C ASN A 181 21.72 14.66 -13.20
N LYS A 182 20.88 15.33 -12.41
CA LYS A 182 21.14 16.70 -11.89
C LYS A 182 22.37 16.74 -10.98
N ASN A 183 22.63 15.69 -10.24
CA ASN A 183 23.71 15.66 -9.24
C ASN A 183 24.97 14.91 -9.72
N LEU A 184 25.01 14.44 -10.98
CA LEU A 184 26.19 13.78 -11.55
C LEU A 184 27.44 14.66 -11.45
N GLY A 185 28.57 14.06 -10.97
CA GLY A 185 29.85 14.73 -10.82
C GLY A 185 29.92 15.72 -9.65
N THR A 186 28.87 15.77 -8.80
CA THR A 186 28.86 16.58 -7.57
C THR A 186 29.08 15.67 -6.35
N PRO A 187 29.36 16.23 -5.15
CA PRO A 187 29.40 15.45 -3.92
C PRO A 187 28.08 14.75 -3.54
N PHE A 188 26.99 15.04 -4.24
CA PHE A 188 25.64 14.49 -4.01
C PHE A 188 25.25 13.46 -5.05
N GLU A 189 26.19 12.98 -5.88
CA GLU A 189 25.96 11.95 -6.89
C GLU A 189 25.47 10.65 -6.24
N GLY A 190 24.29 10.16 -6.67
CA GLY A 190 23.67 8.96 -6.11
C GLY A 190 23.00 9.13 -4.75
N GLY A 191 23.11 10.31 -4.14
CA GLY A 191 22.55 10.61 -2.83
C GLY A 191 21.03 10.70 -2.81
N ALA A 192 20.45 10.65 -1.59
CA ALA A 192 19.03 10.67 -1.35
C ALA A 192 18.33 11.91 -1.92
N MET A 193 17.06 11.72 -2.34
CA MET A 193 16.19 12.84 -2.67
C MET A 193 15.57 13.46 -1.41
N PRO A 194 15.32 14.78 -1.40
CA PRO A 194 14.66 15.45 -0.27
C PRO A 194 13.13 15.25 -0.25
N TRP A 195 12.60 14.34 -1.03
CA TRP A 195 11.20 13.95 -1.14
C TRP A 195 11.05 12.48 -1.51
N LEU A 196 9.82 11.98 -1.40
CA LEU A 196 9.45 10.61 -1.77
C LEU A 196 9.59 10.38 -3.28
N TYR A 197 9.97 9.16 -3.68
CA TYR A 197 9.98 8.73 -5.08
C TYR A 197 8.60 8.20 -5.55
N HIS A 198 7.55 8.76 -5.02
CA HIS A 198 6.15 8.60 -5.42
C HIS A 198 5.40 9.86 -4.98
N GLN A 199 4.31 10.22 -5.66
CA GLN A 199 3.57 11.45 -5.33
C GLN A 199 3.22 11.54 -3.83
N TYR A 200 2.83 10.44 -3.20
CA TYR A 200 2.37 10.43 -1.81
C TYR A 200 3.10 9.44 -0.90
N VAL A 201 3.42 8.23 -1.37
CA VAL A 201 3.64 7.10 -0.45
C VAL A 201 5.09 6.58 -0.41
N GLY A 202 5.95 6.95 -1.37
CA GLY A 202 7.35 6.50 -1.40
C GLY A 202 7.46 4.98 -1.34
N HIS A 203 8.26 4.47 -0.39
CA HIS A 203 8.47 3.04 -0.17
C HIS A 203 7.18 2.28 0.21
N ASP A 204 6.20 2.97 0.77
CA ASP A 204 4.91 2.38 1.13
C ASP A 204 4.01 2.09 -0.08
N ASN A 205 4.44 2.35 -1.33
CA ASN A 205 3.74 1.85 -2.49
C ASN A 205 3.70 0.31 -2.51
N ASN A 206 4.72 -0.37 -1.95
CA ASN A 206 4.74 -1.81 -1.70
C ASN A 206 4.13 -2.18 -0.33
N ARG A 207 3.15 -1.40 0.15
CA ARG A 207 2.36 -1.64 1.38
C ARG A 207 0.86 -1.50 1.12
N ASP A 208 0.48 -1.11 -0.11
CA ASP A 208 -0.89 -0.72 -0.48
C ASP A 208 -1.70 -1.86 -1.15
N PHE A 209 -1.14 -3.06 -1.30
CA PHE A 209 -1.75 -4.10 -2.15
C PHE A 209 -2.99 -4.80 -1.57
N TYR A 210 -3.33 -4.60 -0.31
CA TYR A 210 -4.64 -4.99 0.21
C TYR A 210 -5.60 -3.81 0.37
N MET A 211 -5.11 -2.55 0.37
CA MET A 211 -5.97 -1.36 0.44
C MET A 211 -6.28 -0.74 -0.91
N LEU A 212 -5.41 -0.92 -1.91
CA LEU A 212 -5.59 -0.42 -3.28
C LEU A 212 -5.95 1.08 -3.33
N THR A 213 -5.27 1.90 -2.53
CA THR A 213 -5.53 3.33 -2.46
C THR A 213 -4.85 4.10 -3.59
N GLN A 214 -3.73 3.57 -4.12
CA GLN A 214 -2.95 4.18 -5.18
C GLN A 214 -3.34 3.62 -6.56
N LYS A 215 -3.20 4.42 -7.61
CA LYS A 215 -3.52 4.00 -8.99
C LYS A 215 -2.65 2.85 -9.46
N GLU A 216 -1.40 2.85 -9.04
CA GLU A 216 -0.39 1.87 -9.41
C GLU A 216 -0.76 0.48 -8.85
N SER A 217 -1.10 0.39 -7.57
CA SER A 217 -1.56 -0.87 -6.96
C SER A 217 -2.86 -1.39 -7.57
N GLN A 218 -3.81 -0.47 -7.90
CA GLN A 218 -5.04 -0.81 -8.60
C GLN A 218 -4.76 -1.38 -10.00
N ALA A 219 -3.82 -0.79 -10.73
CA ALA A 219 -3.44 -1.23 -12.08
C ALA A 219 -2.85 -2.65 -12.06
N VAL A 220 -1.91 -2.92 -11.16
CA VAL A 220 -1.29 -4.25 -10.98
C VAL A 220 -2.34 -5.28 -10.53
N ASN A 221 -3.19 -4.92 -9.56
CA ASN A 221 -4.27 -5.80 -9.09
C ASN A 221 -5.23 -6.18 -10.23
N ASN A 222 -5.55 -5.24 -11.13
CA ASN A 222 -6.39 -5.52 -12.30
C ASN A 222 -5.72 -6.50 -13.27
N VAL A 223 -4.42 -6.36 -13.52
CA VAL A 223 -3.65 -7.32 -14.35
C VAL A 223 -3.69 -8.71 -13.72
N LEU A 224 -3.44 -8.81 -12.40
CA LEU A 224 -3.35 -10.07 -11.68
C LEU A 224 -4.68 -10.83 -11.60
N TYR A 225 -5.77 -10.16 -11.23
CA TYR A 225 -6.99 -10.86 -10.78
C TYR A 225 -8.23 -10.63 -11.65
N HIS A 226 -8.12 -9.81 -12.70
CA HIS A 226 -9.25 -9.53 -13.60
C HIS A 226 -8.93 -9.75 -15.08
N ARG A 227 -7.67 -9.60 -15.49
CA ARG A 227 -7.29 -9.69 -16.92
C ARG A 227 -6.53 -10.95 -17.28
N TRP A 228 -5.48 -11.32 -16.49
CA TRP A 228 -4.54 -12.33 -16.91
C TRP A 228 -4.50 -13.59 -16.05
N PHE A 229 -4.81 -13.51 -14.75
CA PHE A 229 -4.78 -14.63 -13.80
C PHE A 229 -3.45 -15.41 -13.83
N PRO A 230 -2.29 -14.77 -13.69
CA PRO A 230 -1.01 -15.43 -13.73
C PRO A 230 -0.90 -16.47 -12.60
N GLN A 231 -0.17 -17.56 -12.87
CA GLN A 231 0.06 -18.63 -11.89
C GLN A 231 1.28 -18.37 -11.03
N ILE A 232 2.28 -17.71 -11.61
CA ILE A 232 3.56 -17.36 -10.97
C ILE A 232 3.84 -15.86 -11.20
N PHE A 233 4.45 -15.23 -10.19
CA PHE A 233 4.68 -13.80 -10.18
C PHE A 233 6.03 -13.48 -9.55
N LEU A 234 6.92 -12.81 -10.26
CA LEU A 234 8.22 -12.33 -9.80
C LEU A 234 8.19 -10.81 -9.63
N ASP A 235 8.54 -10.32 -8.43
CA ASP A 235 8.72 -8.91 -8.12
C ASP A 235 10.22 -8.65 -7.90
N GLU A 236 10.84 -7.88 -8.79
CA GLU A 236 12.28 -7.63 -8.79
C GLU A 236 12.64 -6.36 -8.03
N HIS A 237 13.50 -6.52 -7.03
CA HIS A 237 13.92 -5.50 -6.09
C HIS A 237 15.43 -5.40 -5.94
N GLN A 238 15.87 -4.34 -5.23
CA GLN A 238 17.24 -4.16 -4.80
C GLN A 238 17.31 -3.88 -3.30
N MET A 239 18.27 -4.51 -2.62
CA MET A 239 18.54 -4.35 -1.20
C MET A 239 19.83 -3.58 -0.93
N GLY A 240 20.19 -3.40 0.35
CA GLY A 240 21.42 -2.71 0.76
C GLY A 240 22.71 -3.29 0.15
N ALA A 241 23.67 -2.43 -0.12
CA ALA A 241 24.89 -2.75 -0.88
C ALA A 241 25.89 -3.69 -0.14
N THR A 242 25.85 -3.79 1.18
CA THR A 242 26.87 -4.49 1.99
C THR A 242 26.47 -5.90 2.43
N GLY A 243 25.28 -6.40 2.00
CA GLY A 243 24.78 -7.74 2.28
C GLY A 243 25.10 -8.76 1.17
N PRO A 244 24.29 -9.84 1.08
CA PRO A 244 24.31 -10.75 -0.06
C PRO A 244 24.17 -10.03 -1.37
N ARG A 245 24.69 -10.61 -2.46
CA ARG A 245 24.55 -9.97 -3.79
C ARG A 245 23.15 -10.17 -4.37
N MET A 246 22.52 -11.30 -4.09
CA MET A 246 21.13 -11.53 -4.47
C MET A 246 20.44 -12.45 -3.47
N PHE A 247 19.24 -12.08 -3.03
CA PHE A 247 18.31 -12.97 -2.37
C PHE A 247 17.36 -13.58 -3.39
N VAL A 248 17.11 -14.89 -3.22
CA VAL A 248 16.07 -15.64 -3.95
C VAL A 248 15.32 -16.54 -2.95
N PRO A 249 14.06 -16.97 -3.22
CA PRO A 249 13.38 -17.95 -2.39
C PRO A 249 14.20 -19.26 -2.19
N PRO A 250 13.94 -19.99 -1.11
CA PRO A 250 12.88 -19.84 -0.12
C PRO A 250 13.07 -18.67 0.84
N GLN A 251 11.93 -18.16 1.37
CA GLN A 251 11.89 -17.18 2.45
C GLN A 251 12.13 -17.84 3.81
N ALA A 252 12.42 -17.02 4.83
CA ALA A 252 12.55 -17.45 6.21
C ALA A 252 11.19 -17.55 6.93
N ASP A 253 11.17 -18.20 8.10
CA ASP A 253 10.00 -18.20 8.99
C ASP A 253 9.68 -16.77 9.54
N PRO A 254 8.38 -16.50 9.89
CA PRO A 254 7.25 -17.42 9.90
C PRO A 254 6.51 -17.51 8.56
N LEU A 255 5.73 -18.61 8.39
CA LEU A 255 4.82 -18.78 7.25
C LEU A 255 3.38 -18.48 7.66
N ALA A 256 2.62 -17.84 6.78
CA ALA A 256 1.21 -17.56 6.99
C ALA A 256 0.37 -18.84 7.04
N PRO A 257 -0.45 -19.04 8.08
CA PRO A 257 -1.17 -20.30 8.29
C PRO A 257 -2.32 -20.54 7.29
N GLU A 258 -2.88 -19.49 6.69
CA GLU A 258 -3.98 -19.60 5.73
C GLU A 258 -3.51 -19.92 4.31
N VAL A 259 -2.24 -19.65 3.99
CA VAL A 259 -1.68 -19.82 2.64
C VAL A 259 -1.46 -21.30 2.36
N HIS A 260 -1.90 -21.73 1.18
CA HIS A 260 -1.74 -23.13 0.77
C HIS A 260 -0.26 -23.50 0.61
N SER A 261 0.15 -24.67 1.10
CA SER A 261 1.56 -25.12 1.10
C SER A 261 2.19 -25.22 -0.29
N LEU A 262 1.41 -25.46 -1.33
CA LEU A 262 1.88 -25.48 -2.72
C LEU A 262 2.43 -24.11 -3.18
N ILE A 263 1.96 -23.01 -2.63
CA ILE A 263 2.51 -21.67 -2.91
C ILE A 263 3.99 -21.63 -2.52
N PHE A 264 4.30 -22.02 -1.28
CA PHE A 264 5.69 -22.04 -0.78
C PHE A 264 6.54 -23.04 -1.54
N ARG A 265 6.04 -24.27 -1.80
CA ARG A 265 6.79 -25.28 -2.54
C ARG A 265 7.08 -24.89 -3.99
N THR A 266 6.15 -24.22 -4.63
CA THR A 266 6.39 -23.68 -5.99
C THR A 266 7.41 -22.54 -5.93
N ALA A 267 7.32 -21.63 -4.95
CA ALA A 267 8.29 -20.55 -4.76
C ALA A 267 9.70 -21.10 -4.49
N ASP A 268 9.83 -22.13 -3.63
CA ASP A 268 11.11 -22.80 -3.32
C ASP A 268 11.73 -23.42 -4.58
N LEU A 269 10.91 -24.09 -5.39
CA LEU A 269 11.35 -24.68 -6.66
C LEU A 269 11.90 -23.63 -7.61
N LEU A 270 11.15 -22.55 -7.83
CA LEU A 270 11.53 -21.46 -8.73
C LEU A 270 12.82 -20.76 -8.25
N GLY A 271 12.91 -20.46 -6.94
CA GLY A 271 14.11 -19.88 -6.35
C GLY A 271 15.34 -20.80 -6.41
N THR A 272 15.16 -22.11 -6.30
CA THR A 272 16.25 -23.09 -6.46
C THR A 272 16.79 -23.11 -7.89
N VAL A 273 15.91 -23.07 -8.91
CA VAL A 273 16.32 -22.98 -10.32
C VAL A 273 17.10 -21.67 -10.56
N MET A 274 16.61 -20.54 -10.03
CA MET A 274 17.32 -19.26 -10.12
C MET A 274 18.73 -19.36 -9.49
N SER A 275 18.83 -19.89 -8.27
CA SER A 275 20.12 -20.06 -7.57
C SER A 275 21.11 -20.88 -8.41
N MET A 276 20.64 -22.01 -8.97
CA MET A 276 21.46 -22.88 -9.81
C MET A 276 21.99 -22.16 -11.05
N ARG A 277 21.12 -21.43 -11.76
CA ARG A 277 21.51 -20.69 -12.97
C ARG A 277 22.46 -19.53 -12.67
N LEU A 278 22.31 -18.87 -11.51
CA LEU A 278 23.23 -17.83 -11.05
C LEU A 278 24.62 -18.41 -10.75
N GLU A 279 24.71 -19.53 -10.04
CA GLU A 279 25.97 -20.23 -9.76
C GLU A 279 26.64 -20.72 -11.04
N GLU A 280 25.91 -21.34 -11.99
CA GLU A 280 26.42 -21.74 -13.32
C GLU A 280 26.94 -20.53 -14.12
N GLY A 281 26.30 -19.37 -13.95
CA GLY A 281 26.76 -18.09 -14.51
C GLY A 281 27.92 -17.44 -13.71
N SER A 282 28.49 -18.14 -12.76
CA SER A 282 29.57 -17.65 -11.87
C SER A 282 29.19 -16.38 -11.07
N LYS A 283 27.90 -16.25 -10.72
CA LYS A 283 27.38 -15.16 -9.89
C LYS A 283 27.45 -15.55 -8.42
N LEU A 284 28.36 -14.90 -7.68
CA LEU A 284 28.60 -15.17 -6.26
C LEU A 284 27.66 -14.37 -5.37
N GLY A 285 27.55 -14.73 -4.09
CA GLY A 285 26.80 -14.00 -3.09
C GLY A 285 25.27 -14.20 -3.16
N VAL A 286 24.82 -15.29 -3.78
CA VAL A 286 23.39 -15.66 -3.83
C VAL A 286 23.01 -16.37 -2.54
N GLY A 287 21.92 -15.91 -1.92
CA GLY A 287 21.41 -16.49 -0.67
C GLY A 287 19.91 -16.67 -0.65
N SER A 288 19.46 -17.56 0.21
CA SER A 288 18.05 -17.91 0.41
C SER A 288 17.76 -18.16 1.89
N ASN A 289 16.49 -18.31 2.25
CA ASN A 289 16.07 -18.58 3.65
C ASN A 289 16.65 -17.55 4.64
N MET A 290 16.55 -16.27 4.27
CA MET A 290 17.05 -15.15 5.06
C MET A 290 16.24 -13.88 4.81
N ILE A 291 16.36 -12.88 5.68
CA ILE A 291 15.82 -11.52 5.60
C ILE A 291 14.29 -11.51 5.57
N PHE A 292 13.67 -12.01 4.52
CA PHE A 292 12.24 -11.92 4.22
C PHE A 292 11.47 -13.14 4.72
N ASP A 293 10.30 -12.91 5.31
CA ASP A 293 9.37 -13.97 5.73
C ASP A 293 8.09 -14.01 4.87
N SER A 294 7.23 -14.96 5.13
CA SER A 294 6.01 -15.22 4.36
C SER A 294 4.74 -15.10 5.22
N TYR A 295 4.66 -14.05 6.06
CA TYR A 295 3.55 -13.90 7.00
C TYR A 295 2.65 -12.68 6.72
N TRP A 296 3.21 -11.57 6.28
CA TRP A 296 2.49 -10.32 6.09
C TRP A 296 1.94 -10.17 4.64
N PRO A 297 0.64 -9.76 4.45
CA PRO A 297 -0.01 -9.78 3.14
C PRO A 297 0.06 -8.48 2.35
N GLY A 298 0.72 -7.42 2.81
CA GLY A 298 0.52 -6.06 2.27
C GLY A 298 1.35 -5.67 1.05
N GLY A 299 2.36 -6.48 0.67
CA GLY A 299 3.19 -6.21 -0.51
C GLY A 299 2.63 -6.80 -1.79
N THR A 300 3.17 -6.38 -2.92
CA THR A 300 2.80 -6.79 -4.27
C THR A 300 2.73 -8.32 -4.39
N ARG A 301 3.83 -8.98 -4.19
CA ARG A 301 3.95 -10.45 -4.26
C ARG A 301 3.24 -11.16 -3.11
N ASN A 302 3.19 -10.52 -1.93
CA ASN A 302 2.68 -11.15 -0.72
C ASN A 302 1.17 -11.37 -0.81
N THR A 303 0.39 -10.35 -1.21
CA THR A 303 -1.07 -10.45 -1.37
C THR A 303 -1.47 -11.60 -2.30
N ALA A 304 -0.63 -11.92 -3.28
CA ALA A 304 -0.85 -12.96 -4.26
C ALA A 304 -0.95 -14.36 -3.65
N TRP A 305 -0.23 -14.65 -2.56
CA TRP A 305 -0.22 -15.98 -1.92
C TRP A 305 -1.61 -16.40 -1.42
N TRP A 306 -2.34 -15.47 -0.81
CA TRP A 306 -3.70 -15.74 -0.31
C TRP A 306 -4.75 -15.86 -1.43
N LYS A 307 -4.34 -15.61 -2.69
CA LYS A 307 -5.20 -15.68 -3.88
C LYS A 307 -4.73 -16.75 -4.86
N ASN A 308 -4.00 -17.76 -4.39
CA ASN A 308 -3.53 -18.92 -5.15
C ASN A 308 -2.57 -18.57 -6.30
N VAL A 309 -1.85 -17.46 -6.22
CA VAL A 309 -0.78 -17.06 -7.14
C VAL A 309 0.55 -17.15 -6.41
N THR A 310 1.54 -17.86 -6.99
CA THR A 310 2.86 -18.00 -6.38
C THR A 310 3.69 -16.74 -6.61
N GLY A 311 3.63 -15.81 -5.66
CA GLY A 311 4.45 -14.61 -5.64
C GLY A 311 5.88 -14.87 -5.16
N LEU A 312 6.85 -14.33 -5.86
CA LEU A 312 8.28 -14.41 -5.56
C LEU A 312 8.88 -13.02 -5.40
N LEU A 313 9.98 -12.95 -4.68
CA LEU A 313 10.83 -11.77 -4.56
C LEU A 313 12.24 -12.17 -4.94
N THR A 314 12.89 -11.35 -5.76
CA THR A 314 14.35 -11.29 -5.83
C THR A 314 14.81 -9.93 -5.32
N GLU A 315 15.94 -9.92 -4.60
CA GLU A 315 16.55 -8.68 -4.09
C GLU A 315 18.03 -8.69 -4.43
N VAL A 316 18.42 -7.89 -5.38
CA VAL A 316 19.83 -7.76 -5.75
C VAL A 316 20.48 -6.60 -4.99
N ALA A 317 21.75 -6.72 -4.58
CA ALA A 317 22.44 -5.64 -3.89
C ALA A 317 22.52 -4.37 -4.75
N SER A 318 22.19 -3.21 -4.18
CA SER A 318 22.24 -1.92 -4.88
C SER A 318 23.68 -1.49 -5.17
N ALA A 319 23.85 -0.81 -6.29
CA ALA A 319 24.93 0.15 -6.49
C ALA A 319 24.49 1.53 -5.96
N ASN A 320 25.29 2.58 -6.21
CA ASN A 320 24.85 3.92 -5.85
C ASN A 320 24.04 4.53 -7.02
N ILE A 321 22.79 4.07 -7.18
CA ILE A 321 21.92 4.29 -8.34
C ILE A 321 22.62 3.81 -9.62
N GLY A 322 23.12 4.69 -10.49
CA GLY A 322 23.91 4.36 -11.67
C GLY A 322 25.42 4.45 -11.47
N SER A 323 25.90 4.81 -10.28
CA SER A 323 27.32 4.98 -9.98
C SER A 323 27.91 3.73 -9.34
N PRO A 324 29.13 3.31 -9.72
CA PRO A 324 29.76 2.12 -9.17
C PRO A 324 30.18 2.31 -7.71
N LEU A 325 30.12 1.21 -6.95
CA LEU A 325 30.64 1.13 -5.59
C LEU A 325 31.83 0.17 -5.55
N PHE A 326 32.86 0.50 -4.77
CA PHE A 326 33.86 -0.46 -4.38
C PHE A 326 33.61 -0.85 -2.92
N ILE A 327 33.43 -2.14 -2.67
CA ILE A 327 33.08 -2.66 -1.35
C ILE A 327 34.22 -3.53 -0.87
N GLU A 328 34.86 -3.12 0.21
CA GLU A 328 35.91 -3.92 0.86
C GLU A 328 35.31 -5.18 1.50
N ALA A 329 36.09 -6.26 1.52
CA ALA A 329 35.64 -7.51 2.15
C ALA A 329 35.19 -7.31 3.62
N GLY A 330 35.86 -6.39 4.35
CA GLY A 330 35.52 -6.05 5.74
C GLY A 330 34.26 -5.20 5.92
N GLU A 331 33.65 -4.70 4.84
CA GLU A 331 32.39 -3.97 4.87
C GLU A 331 31.18 -4.90 4.66
N LEU A 332 31.43 -6.13 4.16
CA LEU A 332 30.39 -7.12 3.95
C LEU A 332 29.88 -7.65 5.29
N ARG A 333 28.57 -7.69 5.45
CA ARG A 333 27.93 -7.99 6.73
C ARG A 333 26.80 -9.00 6.58
N GLY A 334 26.71 -9.90 7.59
CA GLY A 334 25.51 -10.59 8.00
C GLY A 334 24.69 -9.74 8.97
N GLY A 335 24.28 -10.36 10.09
CA GLY A 335 23.48 -9.71 11.14
C GLY A 335 22.00 -9.58 10.79
N VAL A 336 21.55 -10.34 9.77
CA VAL A 336 20.15 -10.41 9.36
C VAL A 336 19.55 -11.77 9.70
N LYS A 337 18.20 -11.85 9.71
CA LYS A 337 17.48 -13.11 9.87
C LYS A 337 18.05 -14.16 8.89
N GLY A 338 18.39 -15.34 9.36
CA GLY A 338 18.95 -16.45 8.55
C GLY A 338 20.42 -16.31 8.12
N LEU A 339 21.04 -15.14 8.29
CA LEU A 339 22.45 -14.89 7.98
C LEU A 339 23.11 -14.05 9.10
N PRO A 340 23.42 -14.64 10.28
CA PRO A 340 23.98 -13.90 11.40
C PRO A 340 25.40 -13.35 11.12
N GLU A 341 26.18 -14.04 10.28
CA GLU A 341 27.51 -13.66 9.84
C GLU A 341 27.61 -13.84 8.33
N TYR A 342 28.46 -13.02 7.65
CA TYR A 342 28.68 -13.08 6.20
C TYR A 342 29.67 -14.20 5.87
N ASP A 343 29.25 -15.44 6.12
CA ASP A 343 30.06 -16.64 5.97
C ASP A 343 29.35 -17.71 5.11
N ARG A 344 30.15 -18.63 4.57
CA ARG A 344 29.66 -19.77 3.82
C ARG A 344 28.73 -20.64 4.66
N ARG A 345 27.48 -20.82 4.18
CA ARG A 345 26.43 -21.61 4.83
C ARG A 345 25.62 -22.38 3.79
N SER A 346 24.78 -23.31 4.24
CA SER A 346 23.91 -24.09 3.35
C SER A 346 22.95 -23.22 2.53
N ASN A 347 22.49 -22.10 3.10
CA ASN A 347 21.63 -21.13 2.45
C ASN A 347 22.41 -19.96 1.81
N PHE A 348 23.76 -19.97 1.89
CA PHE A 348 24.67 -18.97 1.32
C PHE A 348 26.00 -19.64 0.94
N PRO A 349 26.01 -20.52 -0.07
CA PRO A 349 27.15 -21.42 -0.32
C PRO A 349 28.40 -20.75 -0.91
N SER A 350 28.25 -19.64 -1.63
CA SER A 350 29.30 -18.98 -2.38
C SER A 350 29.35 -17.48 -2.08
N PRO A 351 29.83 -17.03 -0.89
CA PRO A 351 29.93 -15.62 -0.54
C PRO A 351 30.73 -14.82 -1.57
N TRP A 352 30.28 -13.63 -1.91
CA TRP A 352 31.01 -12.69 -2.77
C TRP A 352 32.18 -12.06 -1.97
N PRO A 353 33.41 -11.98 -2.53
CA PRO A 353 34.59 -11.59 -1.76
C PRO A 353 34.81 -10.09 -1.60
N GLY A 354 33.93 -9.24 -2.11
CA GLY A 354 34.14 -7.81 -2.23
C GLY A 354 34.69 -7.41 -3.61
N GLY A 355 34.84 -6.10 -3.84
CA GLY A 355 35.32 -5.53 -5.08
C GLY A 355 34.39 -4.49 -5.68
N TRP A 356 34.54 -4.21 -6.96
CA TRP A 356 33.64 -3.33 -7.68
C TRP A 356 32.25 -3.94 -7.83
N TRP A 357 31.21 -3.14 -7.55
CA TRP A 357 29.80 -3.47 -7.77
C TRP A 357 29.14 -2.34 -8.56
N ARG A 358 28.54 -2.70 -9.68
CA ARG A 358 28.06 -1.77 -10.69
C ARG A 358 26.61 -2.04 -11.06
N LEU A 359 25.94 -1.07 -11.66
CA LEU A 359 24.61 -1.26 -12.22
C LEU A 359 24.60 -2.42 -13.26
N ARG A 360 25.69 -2.59 -14.02
CA ARG A 360 25.79 -3.71 -14.96
C ARG A 360 25.77 -5.07 -14.27
N ASP A 361 26.41 -5.19 -13.12
CA ASP A 361 26.41 -6.44 -12.34
C ASP A 361 24.98 -6.76 -11.88
N ILE A 362 24.22 -5.78 -11.40
CA ILE A 362 22.82 -5.90 -11.01
C ILE A 362 22.00 -6.46 -12.17
N ILE A 363 22.06 -5.81 -13.34
CA ILE A 363 21.32 -6.21 -14.55
C ILE A 363 21.66 -7.65 -14.98
N GLU A 364 22.91 -8.08 -14.84
CA GLU A 364 23.29 -9.45 -15.20
C GLU A 364 22.69 -10.50 -14.26
N TYR A 365 22.63 -10.21 -12.93
CA TYR A 365 21.95 -11.09 -11.97
C TYR A 365 20.44 -11.16 -12.27
N GLU A 366 19.78 -10.05 -12.52
CA GLU A 366 18.35 -9.98 -12.83
C GLU A 366 18.02 -10.71 -14.15
N LEU A 367 18.82 -10.51 -15.21
CA LEU A 367 18.66 -11.22 -16.49
C LEU A 367 18.75 -12.75 -16.32
N ILE A 368 19.68 -13.24 -15.52
CA ILE A 368 19.81 -14.68 -15.27
C ILE A 368 18.61 -15.19 -14.47
N ALA A 369 18.21 -14.48 -13.43
CA ALA A 369 17.08 -14.85 -12.59
C ALA A 369 15.76 -14.85 -13.38
N THR A 370 15.51 -13.81 -14.20
CA THR A 370 14.31 -13.71 -15.04
C THR A 370 14.26 -14.81 -16.11
N ARG A 371 15.39 -15.15 -16.74
CA ARG A 371 15.46 -16.29 -17.68
C ARG A 371 15.22 -17.62 -16.97
N ALA A 372 15.76 -17.81 -15.76
CA ALA A 372 15.52 -18.99 -14.95
C ALA A 372 14.05 -19.11 -14.51
N PHE A 373 13.40 -17.99 -14.25
CA PHE A 373 11.96 -17.94 -13.97
C PHE A 373 11.12 -18.37 -15.18
N LEU A 374 11.46 -17.88 -16.37
CA LEU A 374 10.84 -18.30 -17.64
C LEU A 374 11.04 -19.81 -17.89
N GLU A 375 12.28 -20.32 -17.76
CA GLU A 375 12.63 -21.72 -17.86
C GLU A 375 11.78 -22.60 -16.94
N ALA A 376 11.77 -22.30 -15.65
CA ALA A 376 11.01 -23.07 -14.67
C ALA A 376 9.50 -23.02 -14.92
N GLY A 377 8.97 -21.86 -15.35
CA GLY A 377 7.59 -21.71 -15.79
C GLY A 377 7.20 -22.62 -16.95
N ALA A 378 8.13 -22.85 -17.89
CA ALA A 378 7.95 -23.76 -19.01
C ALA A 378 8.04 -25.24 -18.59
N GLU A 379 9.12 -25.60 -17.91
CA GLU A 379 9.40 -26.99 -17.50
C GLU A 379 8.32 -27.57 -16.60
N TYR A 380 7.79 -26.77 -15.68
CA TYR A 380 6.76 -27.21 -14.73
C TYR A 380 5.35 -26.76 -15.11
N ARG A 381 5.11 -26.33 -16.35
CA ARG A 381 3.87 -25.70 -16.85
C ARG A 381 2.59 -26.42 -16.42
N GLN A 382 2.46 -27.71 -16.73
CA GLN A 382 1.24 -28.47 -16.43
C GLN A 382 0.96 -28.56 -14.94
N SER A 383 2.01 -28.79 -14.13
CA SER A 383 1.91 -28.85 -12.67
C SER A 383 1.51 -27.50 -12.08
N ILE A 384 2.11 -26.40 -12.55
CA ILE A 384 1.82 -25.04 -12.11
C ILE A 384 0.35 -24.70 -12.40
N LEU A 385 -0.12 -24.93 -13.62
CA LEU A 385 -1.50 -24.68 -14.04
C LEU A 385 -2.50 -25.52 -13.22
N PHE A 386 -2.25 -26.83 -13.09
CA PHE A 386 -3.16 -27.71 -12.37
C PHE A 386 -3.18 -27.42 -10.86
N ASN A 387 -2.06 -26.99 -10.27
CA ASN A 387 -2.00 -26.61 -8.86
C ASN A 387 -2.87 -25.39 -8.54
N VAL A 388 -3.00 -24.41 -9.46
CA VAL A 388 -3.93 -23.28 -9.26
C VAL A 388 -5.38 -23.79 -9.16
N TYR A 389 -5.80 -24.67 -10.06
CA TYR A 389 -7.11 -25.32 -9.97
C TYR A 389 -7.29 -26.06 -8.64
N ARG A 390 -6.28 -26.84 -8.24
CA ARG A 390 -6.32 -27.62 -7.00
C ARG A 390 -6.51 -26.73 -5.77
N MET A 391 -5.67 -25.69 -5.64
CA MET A 391 -5.74 -24.73 -4.52
C MET A 391 -7.11 -24.01 -4.48
N ALA A 392 -7.60 -23.54 -5.62
CA ALA A 392 -8.87 -22.86 -5.73
C ALA A 392 -10.07 -23.77 -5.43
N SER A 393 -10.03 -25.02 -5.90
CA SER A 393 -11.07 -26.03 -5.63
C SER A 393 -11.10 -26.45 -4.17
N GLU A 394 -9.94 -26.70 -3.56
CA GLU A 394 -9.82 -27.03 -2.14
C GLU A 394 -10.31 -25.88 -1.25
N ALA A 395 -9.92 -24.64 -1.55
CA ALA A 395 -10.40 -23.45 -0.83
C ALA A 395 -11.94 -23.33 -0.90
N THR A 396 -12.52 -23.54 -2.09
CA THR A 396 -13.98 -23.51 -2.30
C THR A 396 -14.70 -24.63 -1.56
N ALA A 397 -14.18 -25.85 -1.61
CA ALA A 397 -14.75 -27.02 -0.91
C ALA A 397 -14.72 -26.83 0.62
N ARG A 398 -13.59 -26.34 1.15
CA ARG A 398 -13.47 -26.03 2.59
C ARG A 398 -14.46 -24.94 3.01
N GLY A 399 -14.64 -23.89 2.22
CA GLY A 399 -15.62 -22.84 2.51
C GLY A 399 -17.07 -23.32 2.48
N ALA A 400 -17.37 -24.42 1.78
CA ALA A 400 -18.69 -25.05 1.77
C ALA A 400 -18.91 -26.01 2.94
N SER A 401 -17.84 -26.57 3.52
CA SER A 401 -17.91 -27.64 4.53
C SER A 401 -17.43 -27.26 5.93
N GLU A 402 -16.66 -26.18 6.06
CA GLU A 402 -16.05 -25.71 7.31
C GLU A 402 -16.45 -24.26 7.63
N PRO A 403 -16.74 -23.90 8.90
CA PRO A 403 -16.97 -22.52 9.29
C PRO A 403 -15.68 -21.69 9.21
N PRO A 404 -15.81 -20.37 9.02
CA PRO A 404 -17.05 -19.66 8.73
C PRO A 404 -17.55 -20.01 7.33
N TYR A 405 -18.86 -20.08 7.16
CA TYR A 405 -19.49 -20.34 5.85
C TYR A 405 -19.66 -19.04 5.04
N ALA A 406 -19.68 -17.92 5.72
CA ALA A 406 -19.73 -16.58 5.13
C ALA A 406 -19.32 -15.52 6.16
N TRP A 407 -19.08 -14.31 5.67
CA TRP A 407 -19.03 -13.09 6.49
C TRP A 407 -20.23 -12.22 6.15
N MET A 408 -20.88 -11.70 7.20
CA MET A 408 -22.08 -10.88 7.13
C MET A 408 -21.72 -9.43 7.51
N ILE A 409 -21.98 -8.49 6.61
CA ILE A 409 -21.90 -7.06 6.87
C ILE A 409 -23.35 -6.55 6.97
N PRO A 410 -23.88 -6.34 8.19
CA PRO A 410 -25.28 -5.94 8.33
C PRO A 410 -25.54 -4.57 7.70
N ALA A 411 -26.73 -4.36 7.17
CA ALA A 411 -27.22 -3.03 6.85
C ALA A 411 -27.30 -2.20 8.15
N GLY A 412 -27.34 -0.90 8.11
CA GLY A 412 -27.43 -0.07 9.32
C GLY A 412 -26.09 0.10 10.05
N GLN A 413 -25.00 0.03 9.33
CA GLN A 413 -23.66 0.38 9.86
C GLN A 413 -23.66 1.82 10.37
N ARG A 414 -22.89 2.07 11.45
CA ARG A 414 -22.68 3.43 11.97
C ARG A 414 -22.06 4.36 10.90
N ASP A 415 -21.07 3.88 10.17
CA ASP A 415 -20.52 4.51 8.97
C ASP A 415 -20.85 3.66 7.74
N PRO A 416 -21.95 3.96 7.03
CA PRO A 416 -22.35 3.20 5.87
C PRO A 416 -21.42 3.42 4.66
N VAL A 417 -20.64 4.52 4.67
CA VAL A 417 -19.63 4.81 3.63
C VAL A 417 -18.43 3.88 3.78
N ALA A 418 -17.93 3.72 5.01
CA ALA A 418 -16.84 2.79 5.30
C ALA A 418 -17.23 1.33 4.96
N ALA A 419 -18.48 0.93 5.26
CA ALA A 419 -18.98 -0.40 4.89
C ALA A 419 -19.02 -0.59 3.36
N ALA A 420 -19.52 0.40 2.62
CA ALA A 420 -19.54 0.36 1.16
C ALA A 420 -18.10 0.35 0.59
N LEU A 421 -17.17 1.11 1.17
CA LEU A 421 -15.75 1.08 0.79
C LEU A 421 -15.12 -0.31 1.03
N LEU A 422 -15.42 -0.97 2.14
CA LEU A 422 -14.94 -2.32 2.41
C LEU A 422 -15.47 -3.31 1.36
N VAL A 423 -16.76 -3.24 1.03
CA VAL A 423 -17.37 -4.10 0.00
C VAL A 423 -16.76 -3.83 -1.39
N ASP A 424 -16.59 -2.55 -1.77
CA ASP A 424 -15.95 -2.16 -3.03
C ASP A 424 -14.50 -2.70 -3.12
N LEU A 425 -13.75 -2.59 -2.03
CA LEU A 425 -12.40 -3.12 -1.92
C LEU A 425 -12.35 -4.64 -2.13
N LEU A 426 -13.25 -5.39 -1.49
CA LEU A 426 -13.34 -6.84 -1.68
C LEU A 426 -13.70 -7.22 -3.13
N VAL A 427 -14.64 -6.50 -3.76
CA VAL A 427 -15.01 -6.71 -5.17
C VAL A 427 -13.81 -6.43 -6.09
N ARG A 428 -13.07 -5.35 -5.86
CA ARG A 428 -11.82 -5.04 -6.60
C ARG A 428 -10.75 -6.11 -6.44
N HIS A 429 -10.74 -6.81 -5.33
CA HIS A 429 -9.87 -7.97 -5.12
C HIS A 429 -10.34 -9.25 -5.82
N GLY A 430 -11.46 -9.21 -6.56
CA GLY A 430 -12.04 -10.39 -7.21
C GLY A 430 -12.84 -11.28 -6.26
N VAL A 431 -13.15 -10.81 -5.06
CA VAL A 431 -14.01 -11.52 -4.10
C VAL A 431 -15.46 -11.45 -4.55
N ARG A 432 -16.15 -12.59 -4.51
CA ARG A 432 -17.59 -12.65 -4.76
C ARG A 432 -18.35 -12.17 -3.53
N VAL A 433 -19.20 -11.17 -3.74
CA VAL A 433 -20.09 -10.61 -2.71
C VAL A 433 -21.53 -10.69 -3.18
N GLN A 434 -22.44 -10.98 -2.26
CA GLN A 434 -23.87 -11.01 -2.48
C GLN A 434 -24.55 -10.00 -1.55
N ARG A 435 -25.80 -9.64 -1.88
CA ARG A 435 -26.63 -8.76 -1.07
C ARG A 435 -27.99 -9.38 -0.84
N ALA A 436 -28.48 -9.32 0.40
CA ALA A 436 -29.81 -9.79 0.76
C ALA A 436 -30.87 -8.82 0.24
N GLY A 437 -31.82 -9.33 -0.59
CA GLY A 437 -32.95 -8.59 -1.13
C GLY A 437 -34.16 -8.52 -0.20
N SER A 438 -34.10 -9.20 0.94
CA SER A 438 -35.10 -9.19 2.02
C SER A 438 -34.41 -9.54 3.33
N GLN A 439 -35.11 -9.36 4.46
CA GLN A 439 -34.64 -9.86 5.74
C GLN A 439 -34.42 -11.37 5.68
N VAL A 440 -33.27 -11.86 6.16
CA VAL A 440 -32.92 -13.28 6.19
C VAL A 440 -32.61 -13.75 7.61
N THR A 441 -32.96 -15.00 7.91
CA THR A 441 -32.61 -15.63 9.19
C THR A 441 -31.58 -16.72 8.95
N LEU A 442 -30.46 -16.67 9.64
CA LEU A 442 -29.38 -17.63 9.56
C LEU A 442 -29.03 -18.13 10.96
N GLY A 443 -29.31 -19.40 11.23
CA GLY A 443 -29.20 -19.93 12.59
C GLY A 443 -30.20 -19.25 13.54
N ARG A 444 -29.68 -18.56 14.55
CA ARG A 444 -30.48 -17.78 15.52
C ARG A 444 -30.44 -16.25 15.25
N GLN A 445 -29.68 -15.84 14.25
CA GLN A 445 -29.48 -14.42 13.92
C GLN A 445 -30.43 -14.00 12.79
N VAL A 446 -30.97 -12.80 12.94
CA VAL A 446 -31.82 -12.16 11.92
C VAL A 446 -31.00 -11.02 11.32
N TRP A 447 -30.91 -11.01 10.00
CA TRP A 447 -30.15 -10.04 9.22
C TRP A 447 -31.12 -9.19 8.40
N PRO A 448 -31.06 -7.86 8.49
CA PRO A 448 -32.00 -7.00 7.72
C PRO A 448 -31.74 -7.09 6.21
N GLU A 449 -32.75 -6.68 5.45
CA GLU A 449 -32.60 -6.41 4.02
C GLU A 449 -31.41 -5.48 3.76
N GLY A 450 -30.66 -5.72 2.69
CA GLY A 450 -29.50 -4.94 2.34
C GLY A 450 -28.20 -5.44 2.96
N THR A 451 -28.23 -6.44 3.86
CA THR A 451 -27.02 -7.07 4.41
C THR A 451 -26.15 -7.64 3.28
N TYR A 452 -24.85 -7.34 3.29
CA TYR A 452 -23.91 -8.00 2.38
C TYR A 452 -23.47 -9.33 2.96
N VAL A 453 -23.40 -10.32 2.08
CA VAL A 453 -23.00 -11.70 2.39
C VAL A 453 -21.79 -12.04 1.52
N ILE A 454 -20.69 -12.42 2.15
CA ILE A 454 -19.45 -12.79 1.50
C ILE A 454 -19.28 -14.30 1.69
N PRO A 455 -19.65 -15.16 0.72
CA PRO A 455 -19.53 -16.61 0.85
C PRO A 455 -18.08 -17.04 1.06
N ALA A 456 -17.84 -17.94 2.00
CA ALA A 456 -16.51 -18.54 2.19
C ALA A 456 -16.17 -19.56 1.10
N ALA A 457 -17.20 -20.15 0.47
CA ALA A 457 -17.07 -21.10 -0.64
C ALA A 457 -16.68 -20.39 -1.94
N GLN A 458 -15.43 -19.90 -2.00
CA GLN A 458 -14.83 -19.25 -3.16
C GLN A 458 -13.31 -19.40 -3.15
N PRO A 459 -12.61 -19.23 -4.30
CA PRO A 459 -11.17 -19.45 -4.43
C PRO A 459 -10.31 -18.65 -3.46
N TYR A 460 -10.74 -17.45 -3.11
CA TYR A 460 -9.97 -16.52 -2.25
C TYR A 460 -10.36 -16.60 -0.76
N ARG A 461 -10.79 -17.78 -0.30
CA ARG A 461 -11.13 -18.01 1.12
C ARG A 461 -9.97 -17.64 2.07
N ALA A 462 -8.74 -17.98 1.72
CA ALA A 462 -7.57 -17.63 2.52
C ALA A 462 -7.42 -16.10 2.67
N PHE A 463 -7.62 -15.34 1.59
CA PHE A 463 -7.61 -13.89 1.61
C PHE A 463 -8.70 -13.31 2.53
N LEU A 464 -9.90 -13.87 2.50
CA LEU A 464 -10.99 -13.46 3.38
C LEU A 464 -10.67 -13.73 4.86
N LEU A 465 -10.12 -14.89 5.17
CA LEU A 465 -9.72 -15.24 6.54
C LEU A 465 -8.71 -14.25 7.11
N THR A 466 -7.66 -13.93 6.34
CA THR A 466 -6.61 -13.04 6.81
C THR A 466 -7.06 -11.58 6.87
N MET A 467 -7.92 -11.11 5.95
CA MET A 467 -8.34 -9.71 5.88
C MET A 467 -9.50 -9.37 6.82
N LEU A 468 -10.40 -10.32 7.11
CA LEU A 468 -11.62 -10.04 7.85
C LEU A 468 -11.55 -10.43 9.33
N ARG A 469 -10.53 -11.17 9.76
CA ARG A 469 -10.31 -11.56 11.15
C ARG A 469 -9.28 -10.67 11.85
N PRO A 470 -9.34 -10.54 13.18
CA PRO A 470 -8.22 -9.98 13.94
C PRO A 470 -7.01 -10.90 13.87
N GLN A 471 -5.82 -10.33 13.73
CA GLN A 471 -4.58 -11.08 13.76
C GLN A 471 -4.14 -11.37 15.21
N ARG A 472 -3.42 -12.48 15.36
CA ARG A 472 -2.59 -12.81 16.52
C ARG A 472 -1.22 -13.20 15.97
N TYR A 473 -0.30 -12.23 15.90
CA TYR A 473 1.01 -12.43 15.31
C TYR A 473 1.86 -13.30 16.23
N PRO A 474 2.54 -14.35 15.72
CA PRO A 474 3.33 -15.24 16.55
C PRO A 474 4.61 -14.56 17.05
N GLU A 475 5.01 -14.88 18.27
CA GLU A 475 6.34 -14.56 18.76
C GLU A 475 7.34 -15.56 18.16
N VAL A 476 8.27 -15.06 17.33
CA VAL A 476 9.27 -15.91 16.68
C VAL A 476 10.61 -15.75 17.38
N ILE A 477 11.05 -16.82 18.04
CA ILE A 477 12.35 -16.93 18.73
C ILE A 477 13.18 -17.97 18.00
N PRO A 478 14.33 -17.62 17.38
CA PRO A 478 15.10 -18.52 16.52
C PRO A 478 15.75 -19.69 17.27
N PHE A 479 16.01 -19.53 18.56
CA PHE A 479 16.54 -20.56 19.47
C PHE A 479 16.18 -20.21 20.92
N ALA A 480 16.17 -21.21 21.79
CA ALA A 480 15.80 -21.02 23.19
C ALA A 480 16.67 -19.96 23.88
N GLY A 481 16.03 -18.90 24.40
CA GLY A 481 16.70 -17.73 25.00
C GLY A 481 17.25 -16.71 23.97
N GLY A 482 16.98 -16.88 22.68
CA GLY A 482 17.33 -15.92 21.65
C GLY A 482 16.42 -14.67 21.65
N PRO A 483 16.79 -13.63 20.91
CA PRO A 483 15.95 -12.44 20.77
C PRO A 483 14.68 -12.74 19.97
N ILE A 484 13.62 -11.98 20.23
CA ILE A 484 12.42 -11.99 19.39
C ILE A 484 12.78 -11.40 18.02
N LEU A 485 12.48 -12.14 16.95
CA LEU A 485 12.67 -11.64 15.59
C LEU A 485 11.60 -10.61 15.28
N ALA A 486 12.03 -9.47 14.78
CA ALA A 486 11.11 -8.43 14.28
C ALA A 486 10.27 -9.00 13.13
N PRO A 487 8.97 -8.66 13.05
CA PRO A 487 8.17 -8.96 11.86
C PRO A 487 8.72 -8.21 10.65
N TYR A 488 8.40 -8.70 9.45
CA TYR A 488 8.79 -8.03 8.22
C TYR A 488 8.17 -6.64 8.07
N ASP A 489 6.93 -6.50 8.51
CA ASP A 489 6.20 -5.22 8.54
C ASP A 489 5.28 -5.19 9.79
N VAL A 490 4.11 -4.60 9.70
CA VAL A 490 3.14 -4.52 10.79
C VAL A 490 2.55 -5.89 11.17
N THR A 491 2.00 -5.99 12.36
CA THR A 491 1.42 -7.23 12.90
C THR A 491 -0.10 -7.29 12.82
N SER A 492 -0.75 -6.20 12.37
CA SER A 492 -2.21 -6.12 12.22
C SER A 492 -2.61 -5.45 10.90
N TRP A 493 -3.60 -6.06 10.22
CA TRP A 493 -4.13 -5.62 8.92
C TRP A 493 -5.62 -5.93 8.74
N SER A 494 -6.35 -6.20 9.82
CA SER A 494 -7.79 -6.51 9.76
C SER A 494 -8.60 -5.32 9.22
N LEU A 495 -9.17 -5.48 8.04
CA LEU A 495 -9.96 -4.44 7.38
C LEU A 495 -11.18 -3.99 8.21
N PRO A 496 -12.00 -4.91 8.78
CA PRO A 496 -13.14 -4.48 9.61
C PRO A 496 -12.71 -3.63 10.80
N ILE A 497 -11.62 -4.00 11.46
CA ILE A 497 -11.11 -3.26 12.63
C ILE A 497 -10.58 -1.90 12.18
N ALA A 498 -9.75 -1.85 11.13
CA ALA A 498 -9.18 -0.60 10.62
C ALA A 498 -10.26 0.38 10.13
N MET A 499 -11.25 -0.14 9.39
CA MET A 499 -12.30 0.67 8.79
C MET A 499 -13.48 0.96 9.73
N GLY A 500 -13.55 0.31 10.90
CA GLY A 500 -14.65 0.49 11.86
C GLY A 500 -15.97 -0.14 11.41
N VAL A 501 -15.92 -1.15 10.53
CA VAL A 501 -17.07 -1.85 9.98
C VAL A 501 -17.39 -3.08 10.82
N GLU A 502 -18.68 -3.28 11.11
CA GLU A 502 -19.14 -4.46 11.81
C GLU A 502 -19.30 -5.63 10.83
N VAL A 503 -18.56 -6.70 11.10
CA VAL A 503 -18.57 -7.93 10.31
C VAL A 503 -18.75 -9.10 11.25
N ALA A 504 -19.70 -10.00 10.96
CA ALA A 504 -19.93 -11.21 11.72
C ALA A 504 -19.67 -12.45 10.88
N GLU A 505 -19.15 -13.50 11.49
CA GLU A 505 -18.97 -14.81 10.85
C GLU A 505 -20.24 -15.64 10.93
N ALA A 506 -20.58 -16.31 9.84
CA ALA A 506 -21.68 -17.26 9.78
C ALA A 506 -21.19 -18.67 10.15
N GLU A 507 -21.61 -19.17 11.31
CA GLU A 507 -21.23 -20.49 11.82
C GLU A 507 -22.09 -21.63 11.25
N VAL A 508 -23.10 -21.31 10.43
CA VAL A 508 -24.00 -22.28 9.77
C VAL A 508 -24.04 -22.03 8.27
N PRO A 509 -24.24 -23.07 7.44
CA PRO A 509 -24.27 -22.95 5.99
C PRO A 509 -25.34 -21.97 5.49
N ILE A 510 -24.98 -21.16 4.48
CA ILE A 510 -25.85 -20.12 3.90
C ILE A 510 -26.82 -20.65 2.84
N SER A 511 -26.82 -21.95 2.55
CA SER A 511 -27.71 -22.56 1.55
C SER A 511 -29.21 -22.28 1.78
N GLY A 512 -29.63 -22.18 3.05
CA GLY A 512 -31.00 -21.87 3.43
C GLY A 512 -31.50 -20.47 3.08
N ILE A 513 -30.58 -19.53 2.80
CA ILE A 513 -30.92 -18.14 2.45
C ILE A 513 -30.54 -17.77 1.02
N SER A 514 -29.99 -18.71 0.25
CA SER A 514 -29.44 -18.45 -1.10
C SER A 514 -30.46 -17.84 -2.08
N ALA A 515 -31.72 -18.22 -1.95
CA ALA A 515 -32.79 -17.68 -2.79
C ALA A 515 -33.09 -16.18 -2.58
N SER A 516 -32.68 -15.63 -1.42
CA SER A 516 -32.80 -14.20 -1.08
C SER A 516 -31.57 -13.40 -1.38
N LEU A 517 -30.50 -14.01 -1.94
CA LEU A 517 -29.24 -13.38 -2.21
C LEU A 517 -29.03 -13.10 -3.69
N SER A 518 -28.53 -11.92 -4.01
CA SER A 518 -28.14 -11.53 -5.38
C SER A 518 -26.67 -11.15 -5.43
N ALA A 519 -25.93 -11.65 -6.42
CA ALA A 519 -24.56 -11.26 -6.65
C ALA A 519 -24.47 -9.76 -7.00
N ILE A 520 -23.43 -9.10 -6.54
CA ILE A 520 -23.17 -7.69 -6.84
C ILE A 520 -21.78 -7.50 -7.45
N THR A 521 -21.64 -6.47 -8.27
CA THR A 521 -20.38 -6.01 -8.85
C THR A 521 -19.92 -4.67 -8.26
N GLU A 522 -20.77 -4.02 -7.50
CA GLU A 522 -20.50 -2.77 -6.78
C GLU A 522 -21.39 -2.69 -5.53
N PRO A 523 -20.98 -1.98 -4.48
CA PRO A 523 -21.80 -1.79 -3.29
C PRO A 523 -22.97 -0.83 -3.57
N ALA A 524 -24.00 -0.89 -2.74
CA ALA A 524 -25.01 0.16 -2.66
C ALA A 524 -24.38 1.36 -1.93
N TRP A 525 -23.93 2.35 -2.68
CA TRP A 525 -23.35 3.54 -2.10
C TRP A 525 -24.39 4.35 -1.34
N PRO A 526 -24.09 4.85 -0.14
CA PRO A 526 -24.95 5.77 0.57
C PRO A 526 -25.01 7.13 -0.15
N GLY A 527 -26.00 7.92 0.22
CA GLY A 527 -26.28 9.20 -0.45
C GLY A 527 -27.41 9.07 -1.47
N GLY A 528 -28.03 10.17 -1.84
CA GLY A 528 -29.20 10.18 -2.72
C GLY A 528 -29.93 11.50 -2.75
N ASP A 529 -31.22 11.44 -3.06
CA ASP A 529 -32.08 12.60 -3.07
C ASP A 529 -32.40 13.05 -1.64
N VAL A 530 -32.34 14.34 -1.41
CA VAL A 530 -32.58 14.99 -0.13
C VAL A 530 -33.90 15.74 -0.18
N ALA A 531 -34.84 15.34 0.69
CA ALA A 531 -36.12 16.01 0.77
C ALA A 531 -36.01 17.41 1.39
N PRO A 532 -36.83 18.38 0.96
CA PRO A 532 -36.94 19.68 1.65
C PRO A 532 -37.32 19.51 3.12
N SER A 533 -36.78 20.36 4.00
CA SER A 533 -37.13 20.34 5.42
C SER A 533 -37.17 21.74 6.03
N ALA A 534 -38.21 21.99 6.83
CA ALA A 534 -38.34 23.23 7.62
C ALA A 534 -37.37 23.25 8.81
N GLY A 535 -36.99 22.08 9.32
CA GLY A 535 -36.02 21.94 10.42
C GLY A 535 -34.57 22.01 9.97
N GLY A 536 -34.30 22.09 8.65
CA GLY A 536 -32.97 22.02 8.10
C GLY A 536 -32.48 20.59 7.91
N HIS A 537 -31.16 20.41 7.76
CA HIS A 537 -30.57 19.12 7.44
C HIS A 537 -29.34 18.84 8.28
N VAL A 538 -29.06 17.56 8.47
CA VAL A 538 -27.81 17.10 9.12
C VAL A 538 -27.03 16.16 8.22
N ILE A 539 -25.71 16.28 8.31
CA ILE A 539 -24.73 15.33 7.76
C ILE A 539 -24.10 14.62 8.95
N SER A 540 -24.15 13.28 8.97
CA SER A 540 -23.63 12.53 10.10
C SER A 540 -22.10 12.64 10.20
N HIS A 541 -21.61 12.96 11.38
CA HIS A 541 -20.19 13.02 11.70
C HIS A 541 -19.51 11.63 11.67
N ALA A 542 -20.29 10.56 11.68
CA ALA A 542 -19.74 9.19 11.64
C ALA A 542 -19.00 8.87 10.34
N ALA A 543 -19.40 9.48 9.21
CA ALA A 543 -18.80 9.23 7.90
C ALA A 543 -17.62 10.16 7.61
N ASP A 544 -16.48 9.62 7.17
CA ASP A 544 -15.32 10.44 6.79
C ASP A 544 -15.64 11.42 5.64
N SER A 545 -16.48 11.01 4.69
CA SER A 545 -16.94 11.86 3.58
C SER A 545 -17.74 13.09 4.03
N ALA A 546 -18.25 13.11 5.27
CA ALA A 546 -18.89 14.30 5.86
C ALA A 546 -17.93 15.50 5.92
N PHE A 547 -16.63 15.26 6.14
CA PHE A 547 -15.64 16.32 6.14
C PHE A 547 -15.38 16.89 4.73
N THR A 548 -15.45 16.07 3.70
CA THR A 548 -15.40 16.55 2.31
C THR A 548 -16.62 17.42 1.99
N ALA A 549 -17.80 17.00 2.48
CA ALA A 549 -19.03 17.79 2.33
C ALA A 549 -18.91 19.12 3.09
N LEU A 550 -18.43 19.09 4.33
CA LEU A 550 -18.17 20.28 5.15
C LEU A 550 -17.22 21.25 4.43
N ASN A 551 -16.08 20.76 3.93
CA ASN A 551 -15.09 21.57 3.21
C ASN A 551 -15.70 22.22 1.97
N ARG A 552 -16.49 21.49 1.16
CA ARG A 552 -17.17 22.04 -0.04
C ARG A 552 -18.23 23.08 0.32
N LEU A 553 -19.03 22.81 1.34
CA LEU A 553 -20.07 23.75 1.79
C LEU A 553 -19.45 25.07 2.27
N MET A 554 -18.39 24.99 3.08
CA MET A 554 -17.68 26.18 3.55
C MET A 554 -16.99 26.95 2.43
N ALA A 555 -16.37 26.26 1.48
CA ALA A 555 -15.80 26.89 0.28
C ALA A 555 -16.87 27.62 -0.56
N GLY A 556 -18.11 27.11 -0.56
CA GLY A 556 -19.30 27.74 -1.13
C GLY A 556 -19.92 28.83 -0.27
N GLY A 557 -19.30 29.24 0.85
CA GLY A 557 -19.81 30.31 1.74
C GLY A 557 -21.03 29.90 2.59
N LYS A 558 -21.34 28.60 2.67
CA LYS A 558 -22.49 28.11 3.42
C LYS A 558 -22.20 28.13 4.93
N ARG A 559 -23.24 28.40 5.73
CA ARG A 559 -23.14 28.32 7.20
C ARG A 559 -23.40 26.88 7.63
N VAL A 560 -22.45 26.31 8.39
CA VAL A 560 -22.54 24.99 8.98
C VAL A 560 -22.32 25.10 10.49
N PHE A 561 -23.10 24.34 11.23
CA PHE A 561 -22.96 24.25 12.68
C PHE A 561 -22.57 22.80 13.05
N TRP A 562 -21.70 22.67 14.02
CA TRP A 562 -21.31 21.44 14.65
C TRP A 562 -22.04 21.31 15.98
N LEU A 563 -22.92 20.35 16.09
CA LEU A 563 -23.79 20.17 17.24
C LEU A 563 -23.04 19.58 18.44
N GLU A 564 -23.22 20.14 19.64
CA GLU A 564 -22.65 19.53 20.85
C GLU A 564 -23.48 18.33 21.35
N SER A 565 -24.75 18.25 20.95
CA SER A 565 -25.68 17.18 21.30
C SER A 565 -26.42 16.68 20.05
N PRO A 566 -26.95 15.44 20.07
CA PRO A 566 -27.77 14.93 18.95
C PRO A 566 -28.97 15.85 18.67
N ALA A 567 -29.27 16.05 17.37
CA ALA A 567 -30.46 16.84 16.95
C ALA A 567 -31.79 16.10 17.21
N ASP A 568 -31.76 14.76 17.20
CA ASP A 568 -32.86 13.84 17.40
C ASP A 568 -32.35 12.44 17.79
N GLU A 569 -33.23 11.43 17.86
CA GLU A 569 -32.91 10.06 18.27
C GLU A 569 -31.93 9.34 17.31
N GLU A 570 -31.87 9.75 16.05
CA GLU A 570 -30.97 9.18 15.03
C GLU A 570 -29.63 9.91 14.94
N GLY A 571 -29.50 11.08 15.57
CA GLY A 571 -28.31 11.93 15.54
C GLY A 571 -27.24 11.53 16.52
N MET A 572 -26.10 12.20 16.42
CA MET A 572 -24.98 12.08 17.38
C MET A 572 -24.37 13.44 17.66
N ALA A 573 -23.64 13.52 18.77
CA ALA A 573 -22.82 14.69 19.05
C ALA A 573 -21.77 14.84 17.94
N GLY A 574 -21.62 16.06 17.44
CA GLY A 574 -20.74 16.36 16.34
C GLY A 574 -21.42 16.48 14.98
N ASP A 575 -22.63 16.01 14.78
CA ASP A 575 -23.33 16.11 13.49
C ASP A 575 -23.30 17.54 12.94
N PHE A 576 -23.11 17.66 11.63
CA PHE A 576 -23.06 18.94 10.93
C PHE A 576 -24.45 19.38 10.53
N TYR A 577 -24.93 20.42 11.18
CA TYR A 577 -26.26 20.99 10.92
C TYR A 577 -26.22 22.11 9.90
N LEU A 578 -27.14 22.06 8.96
CA LEU A 578 -27.40 23.03 7.92
C LEU A 578 -28.76 23.65 8.14
N PRO A 579 -28.86 24.96 8.53
CA PRO A 579 -30.14 25.63 8.76
C PRO A 579 -31.02 25.61 7.51
N SER A 580 -32.34 25.55 7.73
CA SER A 580 -33.30 25.61 6.62
C SER A 580 -33.05 26.80 5.71
N GLY A 581 -33.12 26.58 4.40
CA GLY A 581 -32.89 27.62 3.40
C GLY A 581 -31.43 28.05 3.20
N SER A 582 -30.45 27.50 3.97
CA SER A 582 -29.01 27.81 3.77
C SER A 582 -28.41 27.10 2.54
N VAL A 583 -28.96 25.95 2.20
CA VAL A 583 -28.57 25.12 1.03
C VAL A 583 -29.86 24.58 0.41
N THR A 584 -29.97 24.55 -0.92
CA THR A 584 -31.18 24.01 -1.56
C THR A 584 -31.19 22.48 -1.55
N PRO A 585 -32.37 21.84 -1.55
CA PRO A 585 -32.46 20.37 -1.63
C PRO A 585 -31.76 19.77 -2.85
N GLU A 586 -31.78 20.47 -4.00
CA GLU A 586 -31.11 20.05 -5.23
C GLU A 586 -29.56 20.09 -5.06
N GLU A 587 -29.03 21.16 -4.42
CA GLU A 587 -27.62 21.28 -4.11
C GLU A 587 -27.18 20.17 -3.11
N LEU A 588 -27.99 19.90 -2.07
CA LEU A 588 -27.74 18.83 -1.12
C LEU A 588 -27.82 17.44 -1.76
N SER A 589 -28.80 17.20 -2.63
CA SER A 589 -28.94 15.93 -3.35
C SER A 589 -27.76 15.67 -4.27
N ARG A 590 -27.28 16.70 -4.98
CA ARG A 590 -26.07 16.61 -5.79
C ARG A 590 -24.84 16.27 -4.93
N LEU A 591 -24.62 17.04 -3.86
CA LEU A 591 -23.50 16.83 -2.91
C LEU A 591 -23.55 15.43 -2.30
N SER A 592 -24.73 14.99 -1.86
CA SER A 592 -24.96 13.66 -1.28
C SER A 592 -24.58 12.54 -2.25
N ARG A 593 -25.04 12.62 -3.50
CA ARG A 593 -24.72 11.62 -4.52
C ARG A 593 -23.24 11.62 -4.91
N GLU A 594 -22.65 12.80 -5.17
CA GLU A 594 -21.25 12.93 -5.58
C GLU A 594 -20.27 12.44 -4.51
N LEU A 595 -20.53 12.79 -3.26
CA LEU A 595 -19.67 12.47 -2.13
C LEU A 595 -20.08 11.17 -1.42
N ARG A 596 -21.19 10.55 -1.87
CA ARG A 596 -21.71 9.32 -1.24
C ARG A 596 -22.00 9.49 0.25
N VAL A 597 -22.37 10.70 0.67
CA VAL A 597 -22.59 11.06 2.08
C VAL A 597 -24.08 11.13 2.36
N PRO A 598 -24.58 10.44 3.41
CA PRO A 598 -25.98 10.56 3.81
C PRO A 598 -26.26 11.98 4.34
N VAL A 599 -27.33 12.58 3.83
CA VAL A 599 -27.89 13.85 4.31
C VAL A 599 -29.31 13.59 4.75
N ARG A 600 -29.61 13.90 6.01
CA ARG A 600 -30.92 13.60 6.62
C ARG A 600 -31.69 14.89 6.90
N PRO A 601 -32.98 14.99 6.51
CA PRO A 601 -33.84 16.12 6.86
C PRO A 601 -34.24 16.04 8.34
N LEU A 602 -34.36 17.18 9.03
CA LEU A 602 -34.84 17.30 10.40
C LEU A 602 -36.28 17.80 10.41
N ALA A 603 -37.15 17.21 11.24
CA ALA A 603 -38.52 17.68 11.42
C ALA A 603 -38.58 19.09 12.05
N GLN A 604 -37.65 19.36 12.97
CA GLN A 604 -37.52 20.67 13.68
C GLN A 604 -36.05 21.07 13.72
N ALA A 605 -35.81 22.36 13.74
CA ALA A 605 -34.45 22.89 13.95
C ALA A 605 -33.94 22.48 15.35
N PRO A 606 -32.67 22.06 15.48
CA PRO A 606 -32.09 21.80 16.79
C PRO A 606 -32.00 23.11 17.60
N THR A 607 -32.01 23.00 18.91
CA THR A 607 -31.85 24.11 19.87
C THR A 607 -30.72 23.78 20.86
N GLY A 608 -30.08 24.79 21.41
CA GLY A 608 -29.05 24.64 22.42
C GLY A 608 -27.63 24.86 21.87
N PRO A 609 -26.60 24.43 22.67
CA PRO A 609 -25.22 24.76 22.37
C PRO A 609 -24.72 24.05 21.12
N ALA A 610 -24.02 24.79 20.27
CA ALA A 610 -23.39 24.32 19.05
C ALA A 610 -22.10 25.12 18.79
N TYR A 611 -21.36 24.74 17.79
CA TYR A 611 -20.26 25.52 17.26
C TYR A 611 -20.57 25.94 15.83
N ARG A 612 -20.43 27.23 15.52
CA ARG A 612 -20.32 27.65 14.14
C ARG A 612 -18.95 27.23 13.59
N VAL A 613 -18.94 26.48 12.50
CA VAL A 613 -17.69 26.03 11.87
C VAL A 613 -17.18 27.11 10.93
N LYS A 614 -15.89 27.45 11.08
CA LYS A 614 -15.17 28.35 10.16
C LYS A 614 -14.14 27.56 9.35
N PRO A 615 -13.85 28.00 8.12
CA PRO A 615 -12.70 27.47 7.39
C PRO A 615 -11.41 27.60 8.20
N VAL A 616 -10.58 26.56 8.19
CA VAL A 616 -9.27 26.54 8.85
C VAL A 616 -8.16 26.51 7.81
N ARG A 617 -7.09 27.25 8.04
CA ARG A 617 -5.90 27.27 7.19
C ARG A 617 -4.85 26.36 7.82
N VAL A 618 -4.59 25.23 7.17
CA VAL A 618 -3.70 24.19 7.70
C VAL A 618 -2.31 24.32 7.09
N GLY A 619 -1.27 24.37 7.91
CA GLY A 619 0.12 24.22 7.51
C GLY A 619 0.59 22.80 7.83
N LEU A 620 0.91 21.98 6.83
CA LEU A 620 1.51 20.65 7.01
C LEU A 620 3.03 20.79 6.93
N TYR A 621 3.72 20.45 8.01
CA TYR A 621 5.18 20.45 8.01
C TYR A 621 5.71 19.35 7.08
N LYS A 622 6.61 19.74 6.17
CA LYS A 622 7.29 18.86 5.23
C LYS A 622 8.81 18.95 5.44
N PRO A 623 9.43 17.94 6.06
CA PRO A 623 10.89 17.90 6.23
C PRO A 623 11.58 17.75 4.86
N TRP A 624 12.87 18.11 4.81
CA TRP A 624 13.73 17.83 3.66
C TRP A 624 14.36 16.43 3.73
N ILE A 625 13.57 15.46 4.18
CA ILE A 625 13.83 14.04 4.06
C ILE A 625 12.58 13.38 3.50
N ALA A 626 12.75 12.23 2.86
CA ALA A 626 11.61 11.45 2.42
C ALA A 626 10.81 10.95 3.64
N SER A 627 9.63 11.52 3.89
CA SER A 627 8.72 11.15 4.98
C SER A 627 7.43 10.54 4.43
N MET A 628 7.26 9.25 4.60
CA MET A 628 6.05 8.54 4.18
C MET A 628 4.83 9.01 4.97
N ASP A 629 4.99 9.32 6.26
CA ASP A 629 3.89 9.78 7.10
C ASP A 629 3.39 11.18 6.68
N GLU A 630 4.30 12.11 6.30
CA GLU A 630 3.92 13.37 5.66
C GLU A 630 3.12 13.10 4.38
N GLY A 631 3.64 12.22 3.52
CA GLY A 631 3.03 11.92 2.24
C GLY A 631 1.63 11.30 2.36
N TRP A 632 1.43 10.35 3.27
CA TRP A 632 0.11 9.80 3.58
C TRP A 632 -0.85 10.83 4.17
N THR A 633 -0.34 11.71 5.03
CA THR A 633 -1.14 12.82 5.59
C THR A 633 -1.58 13.76 4.48
N ARG A 634 -0.70 14.14 3.58
CA ARG A 634 -0.98 14.98 2.40
C ARG A 634 -2.00 14.31 1.47
N PHE A 635 -1.85 13.02 1.19
CA PHE A 635 -2.82 12.24 0.42
C PHE A 635 -4.23 12.33 1.00
N LEU A 636 -4.37 12.18 2.31
CA LEU A 636 -5.67 12.24 2.98
C LEU A 636 -6.22 13.67 3.02
N LEU A 637 -5.40 14.68 3.28
CA LEU A 637 -5.86 16.09 3.24
C LEU A 637 -6.41 16.45 1.86
N GLU A 638 -5.72 16.05 0.78
CA GLU A 638 -6.19 16.26 -0.60
C GLU A 638 -7.48 15.46 -0.88
N ARG A 639 -7.51 14.19 -0.52
CA ARG A 639 -8.67 13.30 -0.73
C ARG A 639 -9.94 13.80 -0.06
N TYR A 640 -9.82 14.36 1.16
CA TYR A 640 -10.96 14.88 1.92
C TYR A 640 -11.18 16.39 1.70
N GLY A 641 -10.43 17.03 0.80
CA GLY A 641 -10.63 18.40 0.39
C GLY A 641 -10.29 19.45 1.44
N PHE A 642 -9.36 19.15 2.37
CA PHE A 642 -8.84 20.13 3.30
C PHE A 642 -7.93 21.11 2.57
N PRO A 643 -8.15 22.44 2.72
CA PRO A 643 -7.19 23.41 2.25
C PRO A 643 -5.95 23.39 3.14
N PHE A 644 -4.77 23.14 2.56
CA PHE A 644 -3.51 23.14 3.29
C PHE A 644 -2.36 23.71 2.46
N GLU A 645 -1.29 24.09 3.14
CA GLU A 645 -0.01 24.48 2.54
C GLU A 645 1.11 23.66 3.20
N ASN A 646 2.04 23.14 2.41
CA ASN A 646 3.25 22.52 2.93
C ASN A 646 4.19 23.58 3.51
N LEU A 647 4.67 23.36 4.73
CA LEU A 647 5.63 24.21 5.41
C LEU A 647 7.02 23.57 5.40
N SER A 648 7.93 24.14 4.63
CA SER A 648 9.34 23.73 4.58
C SER A 648 10.11 24.19 5.83
N ASN A 649 11.31 23.62 6.03
CA ASN A 649 12.23 24.05 7.09
C ASN A 649 12.50 25.56 7.09
N GLU A 650 12.65 26.16 5.92
CA GLU A 650 12.86 27.61 5.80
C GLU A 650 11.64 28.42 6.24
N GLN A 651 10.43 27.98 5.86
CA GLN A 651 9.19 28.63 6.30
C GLN A 651 8.98 28.50 7.81
N MET A 652 9.38 27.37 8.39
CA MET A 652 9.36 27.17 9.85
C MET A 652 10.41 28.09 10.55
N LYS A 653 11.65 28.15 10.06
CA LYS A 653 12.70 29.01 10.59
C LYS A 653 12.36 30.50 10.53
N THR A 654 11.75 30.94 9.44
CA THR A 654 11.37 32.36 9.23
C THR A 654 10.02 32.72 9.85
N ALA A 655 9.26 31.72 10.30
CA ALA A 655 7.89 31.87 10.77
C ALA A 655 6.93 32.45 9.70
N ALA A 656 7.14 32.08 8.45
CA ALA A 656 6.34 32.54 7.30
C ALA A 656 4.85 32.12 7.37
N TYR A 657 4.51 31.23 8.26
CA TYR A 657 3.15 30.77 8.57
C TYR A 657 2.35 31.77 9.45
N ARG A 658 3.01 32.72 10.14
CA ARG A 658 2.33 33.70 11.00
C ARG A 658 1.32 34.53 10.22
N GLY A 659 0.10 34.68 10.77
CA GLY A 659 -1.01 35.37 10.12
C GLY A 659 -1.64 34.64 8.92
N LYS A 660 -1.03 33.54 8.47
CA LYS A 660 -1.51 32.72 7.35
C LYS A 660 -2.16 31.41 7.80
N MET A 661 -1.60 30.74 8.81
CA MET A 661 -2.08 29.45 9.30
C MET A 661 -2.81 29.61 10.63
N ASP A 662 -3.86 28.82 10.80
CA ASP A 662 -4.61 28.68 12.04
C ASP A 662 -4.19 27.41 12.79
N VAL A 663 -3.77 26.40 12.01
CA VAL A 663 -3.29 25.09 12.52
C VAL A 663 -1.95 24.77 11.85
N ILE A 664 -0.99 24.28 12.64
CA ILE A 664 0.20 23.60 12.11
C ILE A 664 0.12 22.14 12.53
N LEU A 665 0.28 21.25 11.54
CA LEU A 665 0.29 19.80 11.71
C LEU A 665 1.71 19.28 11.51
N LEU A 666 2.26 18.62 12.54
CA LEU A 666 3.51 17.88 12.45
C LEU A 666 3.16 16.39 12.25
N PRO A 667 3.50 15.79 11.10
CA PRO A 667 3.35 14.36 10.87
C PRO A 667 4.33 13.58 11.77
N ALA A 668 4.23 12.25 11.82
CA ALA A 668 5.18 11.43 12.57
C ALA A 668 6.60 11.58 11.97
N VAL A 669 7.43 12.35 12.68
CA VAL A 669 8.83 12.63 12.34
C VAL A 669 9.63 12.71 13.63
N GLY A 670 10.74 11.98 13.70
CA GLY A 670 11.58 11.93 14.88
C GLY A 670 12.12 13.31 15.30
N LYS A 671 12.24 13.50 16.60
CA LYS A 671 12.70 14.77 17.21
C LYS A 671 13.99 15.31 16.58
N ASP A 672 14.98 14.46 16.37
CA ASP A 672 16.28 14.86 15.81
C ASP A 672 16.16 15.40 14.38
N ILE A 673 15.28 14.80 13.58
CA ILE A 673 14.97 15.27 12.23
C ILE A 673 14.24 16.62 12.29
N LEU A 674 13.30 16.78 13.21
CA LEU A 674 12.60 18.06 13.40
C LEU A 674 13.58 19.18 13.81
N GLU A 675 14.48 18.91 14.74
CA GLU A 675 15.44 19.89 15.23
C GLU A 675 16.55 20.20 14.23
N ARG A 676 17.24 19.16 13.72
CA ARG A 676 18.49 19.29 12.98
C ARG A 676 18.41 18.89 11.52
N GLY A 677 17.38 18.12 11.11
CA GLY A 677 17.22 17.58 9.77
C GLY A 677 18.09 16.34 9.50
N GLU A 678 18.64 15.72 10.53
CA GLU A 678 19.49 14.54 10.44
C GLU A 678 19.21 13.57 11.59
N PRO A 679 19.50 12.27 11.43
CA PRO A 679 19.36 11.30 12.51
C PRO A 679 20.22 11.64 13.73
N GLY A 680 19.72 11.32 14.93
CA GLY A 680 20.42 11.58 16.19
C GLY A 680 21.55 10.59 16.48
N SER A 681 21.36 9.29 16.11
CA SER A 681 22.35 8.28 16.46
C SER A 681 23.55 8.26 15.50
N PRO A 682 24.76 7.99 16.01
CA PRO A 682 25.95 7.84 15.16
C PRO A 682 25.81 6.68 14.15
N GLU A 683 25.10 5.62 14.52
CA GLU A 683 24.87 4.47 13.67
C GLU A 683 23.98 4.84 12.47
N ALA A 684 22.88 5.56 12.71
CA ALA A 684 22.00 6.03 11.65
C ALA A 684 22.68 7.06 10.73
N ARG A 685 23.57 7.91 11.29
CA ARG A 685 24.34 8.90 10.52
C ARG A 685 25.35 8.27 9.55
N ARG A 686 25.82 7.06 9.81
CA ARG A 686 26.72 6.35 8.88
C ARG A 686 26.06 6.01 7.54
N PHE A 687 24.74 5.90 7.54
CA PHE A 687 23.92 5.59 6.36
C PHE A 687 23.17 6.82 5.87
N TRP A 688 23.48 7.99 6.40
CA TRP A 688 22.85 9.24 6.06
C TRP A 688 23.67 9.99 5.03
N ASP A 689 23.08 10.16 3.83
CA ASP A 689 23.67 10.99 2.79
C ASP A 689 23.24 12.46 3.00
N PRO A 690 24.19 13.40 3.08
CA PRO A 690 23.86 14.80 3.21
C PRO A 690 23.12 15.29 1.96
N LEU A 691 22.05 16.05 2.18
CA LEU A 691 21.28 16.65 1.09
C LEU A 691 21.96 17.94 0.59
N PRO A 692 21.87 18.23 -0.72
CA PRO A 692 22.41 19.47 -1.26
C PRO A 692 21.63 20.69 -0.76
N PRO A 693 22.27 21.86 -0.58
CA PRO A 693 21.53 23.09 -0.35
C PRO A 693 20.51 23.36 -1.47
N PRO A 694 19.29 23.89 -1.15
CA PRO A 694 18.81 24.38 0.14
C PRO A 694 18.14 23.29 1.02
N TYR A 695 18.25 22.03 0.68
CA TYR A 695 17.48 20.91 1.30
C TYR A 695 18.11 20.39 2.61
N ALA A 696 18.79 21.20 3.36
CA ALA A 696 19.47 20.80 4.59
C ALA A 696 18.85 21.40 5.86
N GLY A 697 19.09 20.73 6.98
CA GLY A 697 18.67 21.18 8.31
C GLY A 697 17.23 20.88 8.70
N GLY A 698 16.89 21.15 9.95
CA GLY A 698 15.56 21.01 10.54
C GLY A 698 14.88 22.37 10.81
N ILE A 699 13.95 22.37 11.77
CA ILE A 699 13.26 23.60 12.23
C ILE A 699 14.22 24.56 12.95
N GLY A 700 15.20 24.03 13.70
CA GLY A 700 16.22 24.82 14.40
C GLY A 700 15.61 25.95 15.25
N ASP A 701 16.14 27.18 15.09
CA ASP A 701 15.66 28.38 15.80
C ASP A 701 14.18 28.72 15.55
N GLY A 702 13.57 28.14 14.52
CA GLY A 702 12.13 28.25 14.26
C GLY A 702 11.26 27.69 15.37
N GLY A 703 11.81 26.79 16.21
CA GLY A 703 11.11 26.24 17.38
C GLY A 703 10.61 27.31 18.35
N GLU A 704 11.47 28.26 18.74
CA GLU A 704 11.08 29.36 19.63
C GLU A 704 9.99 30.26 18.99
N LYS A 705 10.02 30.42 17.68
CA LYS A 705 8.99 31.17 16.96
C LYS A 705 7.67 30.41 16.90
N LEU A 706 7.74 29.09 16.77
CA LEU A 706 6.58 28.20 16.82
C LEU A 706 5.92 28.23 18.20
N LYS A 707 6.71 28.12 19.28
CA LYS A 707 6.25 28.26 20.66
C LYS A 707 5.50 29.57 20.85
N LYS A 708 6.10 30.69 20.47
CA LYS A 708 5.46 32.01 20.59
C LYS A 708 4.16 32.10 19.78
N TRP A 709 4.12 31.49 18.58
CA TRP A 709 2.92 31.46 17.75
C TRP A 709 1.78 30.69 18.42
N VAL A 710 2.08 29.55 19.06
CA VAL A 710 1.12 28.79 19.87
C VAL A 710 0.62 29.66 21.03
N GLU A 711 1.52 30.28 21.82
CA GLU A 711 1.14 31.13 22.96
C GLU A 711 0.25 32.33 22.58
N GLU A 712 0.38 32.81 21.33
CA GLU A 712 -0.41 33.92 20.78
C GLU A 712 -1.79 33.49 20.23
N GLY A 713 -2.08 32.18 20.09
CA GLY A 713 -3.40 31.68 19.70
C GLY A 713 -3.40 30.60 18.61
N GLY A 714 -2.22 30.18 18.11
CA GLY A 714 -2.12 29.12 17.11
C GLY A 714 -2.46 27.73 17.67
N THR A 715 -2.92 26.84 16.82
CA THR A 715 -3.15 25.43 17.18
C THR A 715 -2.07 24.55 16.58
N LEU A 716 -1.37 23.78 17.41
CA LEU A 716 -0.33 22.84 17.02
C LEU A 716 -0.82 21.41 17.25
N VAL A 717 -0.81 20.60 16.20
CA VAL A 717 -1.16 19.17 16.26
C VAL A 717 0.11 18.36 15.99
N ALA A 718 0.46 17.47 16.89
CA ALA A 718 1.61 16.57 16.75
C ALA A 718 1.14 15.12 16.71
N LEU A 719 1.60 14.38 15.72
CA LEU A 719 1.29 12.97 15.53
C LEU A 719 2.47 12.10 15.96
N ASP A 720 2.16 11.03 16.69
CA ASP A 720 3.09 9.98 17.05
C ASP A 720 4.40 10.55 17.63
N GLU A 721 5.56 10.17 17.11
CA GLU A 721 6.90 10.58 17.62
C GLU A 721 7.17 12.08 17.58
N SER A 722 6.50 12.86 16.73
CA SER A 722 6.60 14.33 16.75
C SER A 722 6.12 14.95 18.06
N SER A 723 5.31 14.23 18.85
CA SER A 723 4.87 14.65 20.18
C SER A 723 6.05 14.92 21.11
N GLU A 724 7.16 14.16 21.02
CA GLU A 724 8.32 14.33 21.89
C GLU A 724 9.00 15.70 21.67
N TYR A 725 9.14 16.10 20.40
CA TYR A 725 9.64 17.44 20.07
C TYR A 725 8.78 18.55 20.68
N VAL A 726 7.46 18.43 20.58
CA VAL A 726 6.52 19.44 21.07
C VAL A 726 6.49 19.49 22.61
N ILE A 727 6.57 18.33 23.28
CA ILE A 727 6.66 18.23 24.73
C ILE A 727 7.87 19.00 25.25
N ASP A 728 9.05 18.76 24.66
CA ASP A 728 10.30 19.40 25.06
C ASP A 728 10.31 20.90 24.73
N LEU A 729 9.89 21.27 23.51
CA LEU A 729 9.84 22.66 23.06
C LEU A 729 9.01 23.56 23.97
N LEU A 730 7.85 23.07 24.41
CA LEU A 730 6.90 23.84 25.18
C LEU A 730 7.01 23.59 26.69
N GLY A 731 7.81 22.60 27.11
CA GLY A 731 7.93 22.18 28.50
C GLY A 731 6.58 21.69 29.07
N LEU A 732 5.86 20.87 28.30
CA LEU A 732 4.55 20.35 28.69
C LEU A 732 4.67 19.37 29.85
N PRO A 733 3.69 19.34 30.80
CA PRO A 733 3.70 18.42 31.94
C PRO A 733 3.30 16.99 31.51
N VAL A 734 4.06 16.40 30.60
CA VAL A 734 3.86 15.09 29.97
C VAL A 734 5.18 14.37 29.79
N THR A 735 5.16 13.06 29.99
CA THR A 735 6.32 12.19 29.72
C THR A 735 5.90 11.00 28.86
N ASN A 736 6.68 10.65 27.85
CA ASN A 736 6.55 9.39 27.15
C ASN A 736 7.10 8.26 28.02
N VAL A 737 6.23 7.35 28.48
CA VAL A 737 6.62 6.24 29.37
C VAL A 737 7.37 5.12 28.67
N LEU A 738 7.37 5.13 27.35
CA LEU A 738 8.05 4.13 26.50
C LEU A 738 9.42 4.61 26.00
N ALA A 739 9.74 5.89 26.19
CA ALA A 739 11.06 6.40 25.85
C ALA A 739 12.16 5.59 26.57
N LYS A 740 13.12 5.05 25.81
CA LYS A 740 14.25 4.25 26.33
C LYS A 740 13.89 2.89 26.94
N VAL A 741 12.66 2.38 26.71
CA VAL A 741 12.29 1.01 27.06
C VAL A 741 12.83 0.07 25.98
N SER A 742 13.45 -1.04 26.41
CA SER A 742 13.99 -2.01 25.46
C SER A 742 12.89 -2.80 24.76
N PRO A 743 13.12 -3.30 23.53
CA PRO A 743 12.16 -4.19 22.85
C PRO A 743 11.84 -5.48 23.62
N ASP A 744 12.72 -5.91 24.51
CA ASP A 744 12.47 -7.08 25.39
C ASP A 744 11.47 -6.80 26.49
N GLU A 745 11.32 -5.54 26.88
CA GLU A 745 10.40 -5.10 27.95
C GLU A 745 9.07 -4.57 27.42
N PHE A 746 9.09 -3.94 26.24
CA PHE A 746 7.91 -3.46 25.53
C PHE A 746 8.12 -3.57 24.02
N ASN A 747 7.20 -4.21 23.31
CA ASN A 747 7.28 -4.36 21.87
C ASN A 747 5.87 -4.41 21.24
N SER A 748 5.58 -3.48 20.34
CA SER A 748 4.34 -3.40 19.56
C SER A 748 4.61 -2.75 18.21
N PRO A 749 5.19 -3.51 17.26
CA PRO A 749 5.74 -2.98 16.01
C PRO A 749 4.69 -2.76 14.91
N GLY A 750 3.43 -2.56 15.26
CA GLY A 750 2.35 -2.30 14.30
C GLY A 750 1.09 -3.10 14.62
N SER A 751 0.41 -2.72 15.70
CA SER A 751 -0.78 -3.38 16.20
C SER A 751 -1.95 -2.41 16.34
N MET A 752 -3.16 -2.94 16.41
CA MET A 752 -4.34 -2.16 16.76
C MET A 752 -4.63 -2.32 18.24
N LEU A 753 -4.51 -1.23 18.98
CA LEU A 753 -4.69 -1.17 20.42
C LEU A 753 -5.96 -0.41 20.77
N ARG A 754 -6.70 -0.91 21.77
CA ARG A 754 -7.91 -0.26 22.29
C ARG A 754 -7.56 1.04 23.00
N ILE A 755 -8.33 2.08 22.70
CA ILE A 755 -8.35 3.35 23.43
C ILE A 755 -9.78 3.69 23.87
N ARG A 756 -9.91 4.37 25.00
CA ARG A 756 -11.16 4.90 25.54
C ARG A 756 -11.17 6.41 25.44
N LEU A 757 -12.19 6.94 24.79
CA LEU A 757 -12.34 8.37 24.52
C LEU A 757 -13.27 9.04 25.52
N ASP A 758 -12.97 10.30 25.87
CA ASP A 758 -13.88 11.19 26.58
C ASP A 758 -14.97 11.70 25.62
N PRO A 759 -16.22 11.21 25.71
CA PRO A 759 -17.27 11.56 24.74
C PRO A 759 -17.71 13.03 24.82
N ALA A 760 -17.39 13.72 25.92
CA ALA A 760 -17.73 15.13 26.10
C ALA A 760 -16.70 16.09 25.48
N HIS A 761 -15.63 15.56 24.86
CA HIS A 761 -14.63 16.37 24.18
C HIS A 761 -14.89 16.44 22.67
N PRO A 762 -14.86 17.62 22.02
CA PRO A 762 -15.11 17.73 20.58
C PRO A 762 -14.18 16.85 19.71
N LEU A 763 -12.97 16.56 20.13
CA LEU A 763 -12.08 15.61 19.45
C LEU A 763 -12.69 14.20 19.33
N SER A 764 -13.57 13.82 20.23
CA SER A 764 -14.21 12.49 20.25
C SER A 764 -15.52 12.42 19.47
N HIS A 765 -16.03 13.56 18.97
CA HIS A 765 -17.27 13.58 18.21
C HIS A 765 -17.18 12.72 16.94
N GLY A 766 -18.25 12.02 16.61
CA GLY A 766 -18.30 11.08 15.50
C GLY A 766 -17.64 9.72 15.79
N LEU A 767 -16.88 9.59 16.87
CA LEU A 767 -16.21 8.35 17.29
C LEU A 767 -17.05 7.57 18.31
N ARG A 768 -16.73 6.30 18.52
CA ARG A 768 -17.27 5.49 19.63
C ARG A 768 -16.49 5.82 20.90
N THR A 769 -17.03 5.46 22.05
CA THR A 769 -16.32 5.59 23.34
C THR A 769 -15.10 4.67 23.44
N GLU A 770 -15.07 3.60 22.64
CA GLU A 770 -13.91 2.72 22.48
C GLU A 770 -13.56 2.60 21.00
N GLU A 771 -12.30 2.82 20.67
CA GLU A 771 -11.75 2.71 19.31
C GLU A 771 -10.49 1.85 19.30
N ALA A 772 -10.08 1.39 18.10
CA ALA A 772 -8.81 0.73 17.87
C ALA A 772 -7.85 1.71 17.19
N ALA A 773 -6.81 2.09 17.90
CA ALA A 773 -5.76 2.99 17.43
C ALA A 773 -4.60 2.18 16.82
N TYR A 774 -4.02 2.69 15.74
CA TYR A 774 -2.88 2.07 15.10
C TYR A 774 -1.58 2.48 15.80
N PHE A 775 -1.02 1.55 16.55
CA PHE A 775 0.21 1.74 17.34
C PHE A 775 1.38 1.02 16.68
N ALA A 776 2.43 1.74 16.33
CA ALA A 776 3.63 1.20 15.70
C ALA A 776 4.87 1.86 16.33
N ASP A 777 5.36 1.26 17.41
CA ASP A 777 6.44 1.79 18.25
C ASP A 777 6.19 3.24 18.72
N SER A 778 4.92 3.55 18.92
CA SER A 778 4.41 4.88 19.20
C SER A 778 4.61 5.30 20.66
N PRO A 779 4.54 6.59 21.02
CA PRO A 779 4.62 7.04 22.40
C PRO A 779 3.34 6.77 23.18
N ALA A 780 3.47 6.61 24.50
CA ALA A 780 2.35 6.61 25.45
C ALA A 780 2.63 7.58 26.58
N PHE A 781 1.61 8.32 27.00
CA PHE A 781 1.83 9.49 27.84
C PHE A 781 1.41 9.27 29.29
N GLN A 782 2.31 9.65 30.19
CA GLN A 782 1.96 9.96 31.58
C GLN A 782 1.86 11.46 31.73
N THR A 783 0.71 11.96 32.17
CA THR A 783 0.51 13.38 32.45
C THR A 783 0.61 13.65 33.94
N THR A 784 1.17 14.79 34.32
CA THR A 784 1.15 15.28 35.70
C THR A 784 0.12 16.42 35.83
N PRO A 785 -0.38 16.74 37.04
CA PRO A 785 -1.21 17.91 37.19
C PRO A 785 -0.51 19.14 36.65
N PRO A 786 -1.16 19.91 35.75
CA PRO A 786 -0.54 21.08 35.17
C PRO A 786 -0.40 22.22 36.21
N ASP A 787 0.60 23.06 36.01
CA ASP A 787 0.74 24.31 36.71
C ASP A 787 -0.17 25.42 36.12
N ALA A 788 -0.07 26.63 36.61
CA ALA A 788 -0.90 27.75 36.15
C ALA A 788 -0.69 28.14 34.69
N ARG A 789 0.33 27.61 34.02
CA ARG A 789 0.64 27.89 32.60
C ARG A 789 -0.18 27.06 31.61
N PHE A 790 -0.73 25.92 32.05
CA PHE A 790 -1.36 24.95 31.18
C PHE A 790 -2.70 24.48 31.74
N GLU A 791 -3.74 24.47 30.87
CA GLU A 791 -4.94 23.66 31.10
C GLU A 791 -4.71 22.33 30.30
N ARG A 792 -5.06 21.19 30.89
CA ARG A 792 -4.86 19.87 30.29
C ARG A 792 -6.13 19.05 30.33
N ARG A 793 -6.46 18.39 29.23
CA ARG A 793 -7.52 17.38 29.16
C ARG A 793 -7.00 16.12 28.50
N VAL A 794 -7.13 14.97 29.16
CA VAL A 794 -6.88 13.66 28.53
C VAL A 794 -8.13 13.31 27.72
N VAL A 795 -7.97 13.20 26.41
CA VAL A 795 -9.06 12.93 25.46
C VAL A 795 -9.22 11.45 25.22
N ALA A 796 -8.11 10.70 25.16
CA ALA A 796 -8.12 9.27 25.05
C ALA A 796 -7.07 8.62 25.93
N SER A 797 -7.39 7.45 26.49
CA SER A 797 -6.48 6.64 27.30
C SER A 797 -6.57 5.16 26.95
N TYR A 798 -5.50 4.42 27.24
CA TYR A 798 -5.51 2.95 27.19
C TYR A 798 -6.33 2.39 28.35
N PRO A 799 -6.92 1.16 28.21
CA PRO A 799 -7.65 0.47 29.27
C PRO A 799 -6.85 0.32 30.57
N GLU A 800 -7.59 0.03 31.65
CA GLU A 800 -7.00 -0.21 32.97
C GLU A 800 -6.31 -1.55 33.12
N ASP A 801 -6.77 -2.57 32.36
CA ASP A 801 -6.21 -3.92 32.32
C ASP A 801 -5.53 -4.14 30.97
N SER A 802 -4.27 -4.55 31.02
CA SER A 802 -3.46 -4.84 29.82
C SER A 802 -4.07 -5.91 28.91
N LYS A 803 -4.88 -6.83 29.45
CA LYS A 803 -5.58 -7.86 28.65
C LYS A 803 -6.61 -7.29 27.70
N ASP A 804 -7.14 -6.10 27.98
CA ASP A 804 -8.14 -5.43 27.16
C ASP A 804 -7.52 -4.53 26.07
N ILE A 805 -6.19 -4.34 26.10
CA ILE A 805 -5.51 -3.39 25.22
C ILE A 805 -5.36 -3.91 23.80
N LEU A 806 -4.88 -5.15 23.63
CA LEU A 806 -4.63 -5.69 22.28
C LEU A 806 -5.94 -6.08 21.58
N VAL A 807 -6.28 -5.38 20.50
CA VAL A 807 -7.40 -5.73 19.62
C VAL A 807 -6.95 -6.69 18.53
N SER A 808 -5.85 -6.37 17.83
CA SER A 808 -5.29 -7.19 16.75
C SER A 808 -3.78 -6.94 16.63
N GLY A 809 -3.01 -7.98 16.37
CA GLY A 809 -1.56 -7.91 16.17
C GLY A 809 -0.76 -8.58 17.28
N TYR A 810 0.29 -7.90 17.74
CA TYR A 810 1.23 -8.34 18.77
C TYR A 810 1.47 -7.24 19.80
N LEU A 811 1.48 -7.58 21.07
CA LEU A 811 1.79 -6.68 22.18
C LEU A 811 2.54 -7.43 23.28
N LYS A 812 3.75 -7.02 23.59
CA LYS A 812 4.54 -7.41 24.73
C LYS A 812 4.65 -6.24 25.71
N GLY A 813 4.58 -6.49 27.01
CA GLY A 813 4.71 -5.43 28.02
C GLY A 813 3.51 -4.48 28.08
N GLY A 814 2.30 -4.97 27.77
CA GLY A 814 1.07 -4.16 27.72
C GLY A 814 0.73 -3.45 29.03
N GLU A 815 1.21 -3.92 30.18
CA GLU A 815 1.06 -3.31 31.51
C GLU A 815 1.66 -1.90 31.58
N ARG A 816 2.63 -1.57 30.74
CA ARG A 816 3.21 -0.22 30.65
C ARG A 816 2.23 0.80 30.06
N LEU A 817 1.22 0.34 29.33
CA LEU A 817 0.18 1.17 28.73
C LEU A 817 -1.03 1.40 29.66
N GLU A 818 -1.19 0.61 30.71
CA GLU A 818 -2.36 0.69 31.58
C GLU A 818 -2.60 2.13 32.08
N LYS A 819 -3.82 2.66 31.83
CA LYS A 819 -4.25 4.02 32.18
C LYS A 819 -3.42 5.16 31.59
N ARG A 820 -2.51 4.88 30.65
CA ARG A 820 -1.71 5.93 29.99
C ARG A 820 -2.58 6.69 29.00
N ALA A 821 -2.28 7.98 28.87
CA ALA A 821 -2.96 8.80 27.87
C ALA A 821 -2.44 8.47 26.47
N ALA A 822 -3.36 8.36 25.51
CA ALA A 822 -3.08 8.20 24.08
C ALA A 822 -3.28 9.52 23.32
N VAL A 823 -4.21 10.38 23.77
CA VAL A 823 -4.47 11.70 23.19
C VAL A 823 -4.61 12.72 24.32
N VAL A 824 -3.89 13.83 24.21
CA VAL A 824 -3.93 14.91 25.22
C VAL A 824 -4.11 16.25 24.52
N ASP A 825 -5.03 17.06 25.04
CA ASP A 825 -5.28 18.43 24.62
C ASP A 825 -4.80 19.41 25.70
N PHE A 826 -3.94 20.35 25.30
CA PHE A 826 -3.40 21.41 26.16
C PHE A 826 -3.83 22.78 25.63
N LYS A 827 -4.24 23.64 26.54
CA LYS A 827 -4.29 25.08 26.31
C LYS A 827 -2.98 25.69 26.77
N VAL A 828 -2.31 26.41 25.89
CA VAL A 828 -1.01 27.02 26.10
C VAL A 828 -1.11 28.51 25.77
N GLY A 829 -1.10 29.37 26.76
CA GLY A 829 -1.39 30.80 26.54
C GLY A 829 -2.79 31.01 25.96
N LYS A 830 -2.87 31.60 24.75
CA LYS A 830 -4.11 31.75 24.00
C LYS A 830 -4.37 30.63 22.98
N GLY A 831 -3.37 29.80 22.73
CA GLY A 831 -3.42 28.73 21.72
C GLY A 831 -3.63 27.36 22.32
N ARG A 832 -3.40 26.35 21.49
CA ARG A 832 -3.71 24.95 21.80
C ARG A 832 -2.64 24.03 21.27
N VAL A 833 -2.39 22.93 21.97
CA VAL A 833 -1.51 21.84 21.53
C VAL A 833 -2.27 20.51 21.69
N ILE A 834 -2.33 19.74 20.62
CA ILE A 834 -2.96 18.42 20.61
C ILE A 834 -1.87 17.40 20.32
N LEU A 835 -1.64 16.50 21.28
CA LEU A 835 -0.73 15.36 21.12
C LEU A 835 -1.56 14.11 20.83
N ILE A 836 -1.37 13.50 19.66
CA ILE A 836 -1.96 12.21 19.30
C ILE A 836 -0.81 11.19 19.28
N GLY A 837 -0.68 10.39 20.33
CA GLY A 837 0.42 9.46 20.57
C GLY A 837 0.32 8.17 19.76
N PHE A 838 -0.16 8.23 18.53
CA PHE A 838 -0.22 7.11 17.59
C PHE A 838 -0.49 7.62 16.17
N ARG A 839 -0.37 6.75 15.18
CA ARG A 839 -0.58 7.10 13.76
C ARG A 839 -2.06 7.03 13.38
N ALA A 840 -2.82 8.09 13.69
CA ALA A 840 -4.27 8.17 13.45
C ALA A 840 -4.67 7.98 11.98
N GLN A 841 -3.75 8.23 11.05
CA GLN A 841 -3.93 8.16 9.60
C GLN A 841 -3.04 7.10 8.91
N HIS A 842 -2.44 6.18 9.66
CA HIS A 842 -1.45 5.21 9.18
C HIS A 842 -1.78 4.63 7.81
N ARG A 843 -0.95 4.90 6.80
CA ARG A 843 -1.09 4.39 5.43
C ARG A 843 -2.50 4.51 4.85
N ALA A 844 -3.27 5.52 5.25
CA ALA A 844 -4.68 5.72 4.87
C ALA A 844 -5.60 4.50 5.16
N GLN A 845 -5.29 3.68 6.16
CA GLN A 845 -6.00 2.45 6.49
C GLN A 845 -7.03 2.60 7.62
N PRO A 846 -6.71 3.25 8.78
CA PRO A 846 -7.58 3.27 9.94
C PRO A 846 -8.66 4.37 9.83
N HIS A 847 -9.63 4.18 8.94
CA HIS A 847 -10.78 5.09 8.79
C HIS A 847 -11.46 5.40 10.12
N ARG A 848 -11.42 4.46 11.05
CA ARG A 848 -12.04 4.63 12.36
C ARG A 848 -11.38 5.73 13.21
N THR A 849 -10.11 6.11 12.99
CA THR A 849 -9.39 7.14 13.74
C THR A 849 -9.08 8.40 12.95
N PHE A 850 -9.39 8.49 11.65
CA PHE A 850 -9.19 9.72 10.86
C PHE A 850 -9.89 10.92 11.51
N LYS A 851 -11.06 10.70 12.09
CA LYS A 851 -11.85 11.77 12.74
C LYS A 851 -11.11 12.46 13.88
N LEU A 852 -10.23 11.77 14.61
CA LEU A 852 -9.37 12.43 15.60
C LEU A 852 -8.50 13.52 14.98
N LEU A 853 -7.91 13.21 13.81
CA LEU A 853 -7.11 14.19 13.08
C LEU A 853 -7.99 15.31 12.52
N TRP A 854 -9.12 14.98 11.86
CA TRP A 854 -10.02 15.98 11.28
C TRP A 854 -10.59 16.92 12.36
N ASN A 855 -11.03 16.38 13.47
CA ASN A 855 -11.53 17.14 14.60
C ASN A 855 -10.44 18.06 15.18
N ALA A 856 -9.20 17.56 15.29
CA ALA A 856 -8.07 18.36 15.76
C ALA A 856 -7.82 19.59 14.88
N LEU A 857 -7.90 19.41 13.54
CA LEU A 857 -7.75 20.53 12.61
C LEU A 857 -8.86 21.57 12.77
N TYR A 858 -10.12 21.12 12.94
CA TYR A 858 -11.26 22.03 13.03
C TYR A 858 -11.39 22.74 14.38
N LEU A 859 -10.79 22.24 15.46
CA LEU A 859 -10.88 22.90 16.77
C LEU A 859 -10.48 24.38 16.75
N ALA A 860 -9.54 24.77 15.85
CA ALA A 860 -9.14 26.16 15.65
C ALA A 860 -10.24 27.03 15.01
N GLY A 861 -11.19 26.43 14.31
CA GLY A 861 -12.27 27.10 13.57
C GLY A 861 -13.63 27.03 14.27
N LEU A 862 -13.74 26.49 15.49
CA LEU A 862 -15.00 26.35 16.21
C LEU A 862 -15.30 27.59 17.03
N GLU A 863 -16.41 28.29 16.73
CA GLU A 863 -16.93 29.38 17.52
C GLU A 863 -18.21 28.95 18.23
N LYS A 864 -18.27 29.15 19.56
CA LYS A 864 -19.49 28.88 20.32
C LYS A 864 -20.67 29.62 19.72
N ALA A 865 -21.79 28.96 19.62
CA ALA A 865 -23.06 29.47 19.10
C ALA A 865 -24.19 28.83 19.89
N GLU A 866 -25.35 29.51 19.91
CA GLU A 866 -26.60 28.98 20.40
C GLU A 866 -27.58 28.91 19.23
N LEU A 867 -28.25 27.75 19.07
CA LEU A 867 -29.20 27.51 17.99
C LEU A 867 -30.65 27.74 18.46
#